data_7e9b8b7f4214098da1d4c3580ac4ab03
#
_entry.id   7e9b8b7f4214098da1d4c3580ac4ab03
#
_cell.length_a   1.000
_cell.length_b   1.000
_cell.length_c   1.000
_cell.angle_alpha   90.00
_cell.angle_beta   90.00
_cell.angle_gamma   90.00
#
_symmetry.space_group_name_H-M   'P 1'
#
loop_
_entity.id
_entity.type
_entity.pdbx_description
1 polymer ?
#
loop_
_entity_poly.entity_id
_entity_poly.type
_entity_poly.pdbx_seq_one_letter_code
_entity_poly.pdbx_strand_id
1 'polypeptide(L)'
;MTEAQRPASGRDDAAQAPEHRARCQDLRQDAVRLLGKERVRSDETTRFLHSYDASLERGYPDLVASPRDTGDLRALVAAAYHRGVPFVMRGAGTGYSGGALPARRGMVILTSDLDRILDVDTDEGRIRCEPGVVLATVQQHAARGGWRYLPDPSSYQVCTIGGNVAENAGGPHALGGGPTSNYILAVELVLPDGSLAVLDEQQPWEGGLDLRALIAGSEGTLGAIASATLRLVRAPESERVMLATFARQEDALATVAEVFDTGLLPSALDMLTGALVPGRPDYADPSLLFAGLQGHCEEVAGQSRRLSRIARRHGGRPELLDIPAFLQRRAELVRDKVRRMVAASGCPRYYLFDAVAPRSSLAALMDSIRRAAADSGLPVLNTFHAGDGNVHPTPFYDPDDPGHRTRLLDFSSQVLRECRGMGGSLSGEHGIGLEKLGLMRDFFPPETLEIMRAVKRAFDPAGLSNPGKVIPSAEQAAAGGPRRAARAARRVRQPGLHVRRIDALVEINDSAITFADVATALSGGPYELPYEPLGAAPGLSVIAALDAGLPALREPSPARPRDLILGADLDRNPGEPAVSLGGSCAKDVAGYELRKLVYGGRGRLGTLRAVRLRLLPRPTDSRLIRGPEMPIDTAEMLCALVRTADLPFCYLGVLVTASGSASVTGRAELRGGTLDRHLGILQSVSPQTPWDVTTGDRWTDPVMRALADDGTSLAGAPAGSPRQTALLRNLAGGGRAAFMSTGHRRVWWRGEPPSPSRRSGLTGRIISAFRAAPP
;
A
#
# COMPACT_ATOMS: atom_id res chain seq x y z
N MET A 1 -27.24 -31.08 2.44
CA MET A 1 -27.34 -29.62 2.66
C MET A 1 -28.50 -29.35 3.59
N THR A 2 -28.24 -28.95 4.81
CA THR A 2 -29.27 -28.59 5.78
C THR A 2 -29.79 -27.17 5.50
N GLU A 3 -31.03 -26.89 5.84
CA GLU A 3 -31.75 -25.63 5.60
C GLU A 3 -31.04 -24.37 6.15
N ALA A 4 -30.13 -24.56 7.10
CA ALA A 4 -29.27 -23.49 7.68
C ALA A 4 -28.21 -22.93 6.73
N GLN A 5 -28.04 -23.48 5.53
CA GLN A 5 -27.07 -23.04 4.51
C GLN A 5 -27.68 -22.17 3.40
N ARG A 6 -28.97 -21.82 3.50
CA ARG A 6 -29.61 -20.90 2.55
C ARG A 6 -29.28 -19.44 2.93
N PRO A 7 -28.93 -18.59 1.95
CA PRO A 7 -28.68 -17.17 2.20
C PRO A 7 -29.93 -16.47 2.74
N ALA A 8 -29.72 -15.51 3.65
CA ALA A 8 -30.80 -14.68 4.19
C ALA A 8 -31.59 -14.02 3.03
N SER A 9 -32.88 -14.35 2.96
CA SER A 9 -33.82 -13.87 1.96
C SER A 9 -33.97 -12.35 1.98
N GLY A 10 -33.42 -11.68 0.99
CA GLY A 10 -33.56 -10.22 0.79
C GLY A 10 -32.67 -9.64 -0.29
N ARG A 11 -31.63 -10.36 -0.72
CA ARG A 11 -30.70 -9.90 -1.78
C ARG A 11 -30.91 -10.59 -3.14
N ASP A 12 -31.81 -11.57 -3.22
CA ASP A 12 -31.93 -12.48 -4.38
C ASP A 12 -33.08 -12.17 -5.34
N ASP A 13 -34.06 -11.32 -4.98
CA ASP A 13 -35.30 -11.19 -5.75
C ASP A 13 -35.08 -10.59 -7.16
N ALA A 14 -34.22 -9.59 -7.29
CA ALA A 14 -33.92 -9.00 -8.61
C ALA A 14 -33.09 -9.93 -9.51
N ALA A 15 -32.24 -10.79 -8.92
CA ALA A 15 -31.39 -11.75 -9.63
C ALA A 15 -32.16 -13.04 -10.05
N GLN A 16 -33.35 -13.29 -9.49
CA GLN A 16 -34.22 -14.36 -9.90
C GLN A 16 -35.20 -13.96 -11.00
N ALA A 17 -35.26 -12.70 -11.39
CA ALA A 17 -36.11 -12.21 -12.45
C ALA A 17 -35.87 -12.99 -13.76
N PRO A 18 -36.93 -13.37 -14.50
CA PRO A 18 -36.81 -14.09 -15.78
C PRO A 18 -35.86 -13.37 -16.76
N GLU A 19 -35.88 -12.05 -16.80
CA GLU A 19 -35.01 -11.24 -17.64
C GLU A 19 -33.53 -11.38 -17.32
N HIS A 20 -33.15 -11.45 -16.03
CA HIS A 20 -31.74 -11.66 -15.65
C HIS A 20 -31.26 -13.04 -16.11
N ARG A 21 -32.11 -14.09 -15.94
CA ARG A 21 -31.76 -15.44 -16.38
C ARG A 21 -31.60 -15.51 -17.91
N ALA A 22 -32.48 -14.87 -18.67
CA ALA A 22 -32.36 -14.78 -20.12
C ALA A 22 -31.06 -14.11 -20.55
N ARG A 23 -30.70 -12.93 -19.97
CA ARG A 23 -29.45 -12.24 -20.25
C ARG A 23 -28.22 -13.09 -19.90
N CYS A 24 -28.23 -13.82 -18.79
CA CYS A 24 -27.14 -14.73 -18.42
C CYS A 24 -27.03 -15.92 -19.38
N GLN A 25 -28.14 -16.43 -19.88
CA GLN A 25 -28.14 -17.49 -20.89
C GLN A 25 -27.57 -17.03 -22.23
N ASP A 26 -27.94 -15.83 -22.68
CA ASP A 26 -27.38 -15.20 -23.88
C ASP A 26 -25.87 -14.94 -23.69
N LEU A 27 -25.46 -14.36 -22.56
CA LEU A 27 -24.04 -14.17 -22.24
C LEU A 27 -23.27 -15.50 -22.26
N ARG A 28 -23.85 -16.58 -21.73
CA ARG A 28 -23.22 -17.90 -21.78
C ARG A 28 -23.00 -18.38 -23.20
N GLN A 29 -23.96 -18.15 -24.12
CA GLN A 29 -23.81 -18.51 -25.53
C GLN A 29 -22.69 -17.67 -26.18
N ASP A 30 -22.65 -16.36 -25.88
CA ASP A 30 -21.60 -15.46 -26.37
C ASP A 30 -20.23 -15.93 -25.87
N ALA A 31 -20.09 -16.20 -24.58
CA ALA A 31 -18.85 -16.68 -23.97
C ALA A 31 -18.39 -18.03 -24.57
N VAL A 32 -19.30 -18.95 -24.81
CA VAL A 32 -18.98 -20.23 -25.48
C VAL A 32 -18.48 -20.02 -26.91
N ARG A 33 -19.08 -19.08 -27.66
CA ARG A 33 -18.58 -18.73 -29.01
C ARG A 33 -17.16 -18.13 -28.98
N LEU A 34 -16.87 -17.31 -27.96
CA LEU A 34 -15.58 -16.66 -27.79
C LEU A 34 -14.48 -17.61 -27.34
N LEU A 35 -14.75 -18.46 -26.34
CA LEU A 35 -13.73 -19.22 -25.64
C LEU A 35 -13.73 -20.74 -25.92
N GLY A 36 -14.86 -21.27 -26.41
CA GLY A 36 -15.12 -22.71 -26.44
C GLY A 36 -15.87 -23.20 -25.22
N LYS A 37 -16.58 -24.34 -25.37
CA LYS A 37 -17.47 -24.90 -24.35
C LYS A 37 -16.74 -25.35 -23.09
N GLU A 38 -15.50 -25.82 -23.21
CA GLU A 38 -14.66 -26.31 -22.11
C GLU A 38 -14.22 -25.20 -21.14
N ARG A 39 -14.21 -23.95 -21.58
CA ARG A 39 -13.80 -22.78 -20.81
C ARG A 39 -14.97 -22.01 -20.19
N VAL A 40 -16.19 -22.44 -20.45
CA VAL A 40 -17.41 -21.79 -19.91
C VAL A 40 -18.27 -22.81 -19.20
N ARG A 41 -18.35 -22.69 -17.90
CA ARG A 41 -19.03 -23.63 -17.02
C ARG A 41 -20.25 -22.98 -16.35
N SER A 42 -21.32 -23.75 -16.19
CA SER A 42 -22.51 -23.31 -15.46
C SER A 42 -23.18 -24.48 -14.69
N ASP A 43 -22.47 -25.59 -14.57
CA ASP A 43 -22.91 -26.72 -13.76
C ASP A 43 -22.89 -26.35 -12.25
N GLU A 44 -23.69 -27.06 -11.47
CA GLU A 44 -23.88 -26.77 -10.05
C GLU A 44 -22.60 -26.90 -9.25
N THR A 45 -21.75 -27.88 -9.52
CA THR A 45 -20.48 -28.12 -8.84
C THR A 45 -19.55 -26.95 -9.05
N THR A 46 -19.35 -26.49 -10.29
CA THR A 46 -18.51 -25.34 -10.61
C THR A 46 -19.04 -24.07 -9.94
N ARG A 47 -20.34 -23.82 -10.01
CA ARG A 47 -20.98 -22.66 -9.37
C ARG A 47 -20.79 -22.67 -7.86
N PHE A 48 -20.91 -23.84 -7.22
CA PHE A 48 -20.67 -24.02 -5.79
C PHE A 48 -19.20 -23.72 -5.43
N LEU A 49 -18.23 -24.28 -6.16
CA LEU A 49 -16.80 -24.07 -5.90
C LEU A 49 -16.38 -22.59 -6.00
N HIS A 50 -17.11 -21.78 -6.76
CA HIS A 50 -16.83 -20.34 -6.92
C HIS A 50 -17.81 -19.45 -6.14
N SER A 51 -18.62 -20.04 -5.23
CA SER A 51 -19.59 -19.32 -4.39
C SER A 51 -19.02 -18.87 -3.04
N TYR A 52 -17.78 -19.24 -2.71
CA TYR A 52 -17.12 -18.92 -1.43
C TYR A 52 -15.67 -18.51 -1.63
N ASP A 53 -15.13 -17.77 -0.69
CA ASP A 53 -13.71 -17.45 -0.52
C ASP A 53 -13.31 -17.69 0.94
N ALA A 54 -12.29 -17.00 1.46
CA ALA A 54 -11.89 -17.14 2.86
C ALA A 54 -12.79 -16.35 3.83
N SER A 55 -13.75 -15.54 3.33
CA SER A 55 -14.71 -14.81 4.17
C SER A 55 -15.86 -15.69 4.66
N LEU A 56 -16.68 -15.13 5.56
CA LEU A 56 -17.95 -15.77 5.99
C LEU A 56 -19.09 -15.58 4.99
N GLU A 57 -18.86 -14.84 3.91
CA GLU A 57 -19.87 -14.47 2.92
C GLU A 57 -20.02 -15.55 1.82
N ARG A 58 -21.13 -15.46 1.09
CA ARG A 58 -21.45 -16.34 -0.04
C ARG A 58 -22.00 -15.54 -1.21
N GLY A 59 -21.67 -15.95 -2.43
CA GLY A 59 -22.25 -15.40 -3.66
C GLY A 59 -22.21 -16.43 -4.77
N TYR A 60 -23.35 -16.77 -5.38
CA TYR A 60 -23.45 -17.82 -6.40
C TYR A 60 -23.38 -17.22 -7.80
N PRO A 61 -22.40 -17.59 -8.65
CA PRO A 61 -22.37 -17.18 -10.05
C PRO A 61 -23.45 -17.87 -10.88
N ASP A 62 -23.86 -17.25 -11.99
CA ASP A 62 -24.68 -17.91 -13.01
C ASP A 62 -23.81 -18.71 -13.99
N LEU A 63 -22.61 -18.19 -14.28
CA LEU A 63 -21.60 -18.87 -15.09
C LEU A 63 -20.18 -18.50 -14.64
N VAL A 64 -19.23 -19.36 -15.01
CA VAL A 64 -17.79 -19.19 -14.76
C VAL A 64 -17.07 -19.30 -16.09
N ALA A 65 -16.17 -18.35 -16.40
CA ALA A 65 -15.41 -18.32 -17.65
C ALA A 65 -13.92 -18.14 -17.39
N SER A 66 -13.07 -18.81 -18.18
CA SER A 66 -11.61 -18.81 -18.06
C SER A 66 -10.97 -18.31 -19.37
N PRO A 67 -10.63 -16.99 -19.47
CA PRO A 67 -9.94 -16.42 -20.64
C PRO A 67 -8.50 -16.94 -20.70
N ARG A 68 -7.92 -16.99 -21.92
CA ARG A 68 -6.53 -17.43 -22.18
C ARG A 68 -5.53 -16.29 -22.27
N ASP A 69 -6.05 -15.12 -22.62
CA ASP A 69 -5.24 -13.92 -22.85
C ASP A 69 -6.08 -12.64 -22.65
N THR A 70 -5.43 -11.49 -22.78
CA THR A 70 -6.07 -10.17 -22.67
C THR A 70 -7.16 -9.96 -23.73
N GLY A 71 -7.04 -10.57 -24.92
CA GLY A 71 -8.05 -10.47 -25.99
C GLY A 71 -9.35 -11.16 -25.56
N ASP A 72 -9.25 -12.40 -25.07
CA ASP A 72 -10.38 -13.16 -24.51
C ASP A 72 -11.03 -12.40 -23.34
N LEU A 73 -10.22 -11.87 -22.43
CA LEU A 73 -10.70 -11.11 -21.28
C LEU A 73 -11.50 -9.87 -21.71
N ARG A 74 -10.99 -9.10 -22.67
CA ARG A 74 -11.68 -7.93 -23.24
C ARG A 74 -13.00 -8.31 -23.87
N ALA A 75 -13.01 -9.39 -24.65
CA ALA A 75 -14.22 -9.86 -25.34
C ALA A 75 -15.29 -10.32 -24.35
N LEU A 76 -14.91 -11.04 -23.27
CA LEU A 76 -15.83 -11.46 -22.22
C LEU A 76 -16.44 -10.27 -21.46
N VAL A 77 -15.60 -9.30 -21.07
CA VAL A 77 -16.05 -8.10 -20.34
C VAL A 77 -16.99 -7.29 -21.23
N ALA A 78 -16.65 -7.09 -22.52
CA ALA A 78 -17.54 -6.42 -23.48
C ALA A 78 -18.88 -7.15 -23.66
N ALA A 79 -18.86 -8.50 -23.76
CA ALA A 79 -20.08 -9.29 -23.86
C ALA A 79 -20.97 -9.14 -22.62
N ALA A 80 -20.38 -9.18 -21.43
CA ALA A 80 -21.10 -8.93 -20.18
C ALA A 80 -21.71 -7.53 -20.12
N TYR A 81 -20.96 -6.51 -20.56
CA TYR A 81 -21.46 -5.14 -20.64
C TYR A 81 -22.64 -5.00 -21.58
N HIS A 82 -22.54 -5.52 -22.80
CA HIS A 82 -23.62 -5.47 -23.79
C HIS A 82 -24.88 -6.22 -23.37
N ARG A 83 -24.73 -7.29 -22.56
CA ARG A 83 -25.86 -8.05 -22.02
C ARG A 83 -26.39 -7.45 -20.71
N GLY A 84 -25.75 -6.43 -20.15
CA GLY A 84 -26.10 -5.86 -18.85
C GLY A 84 -25.99 -6.89 -17.71
N VAL A 85 -25.02 -7.80 -17.79
CA VAL A 85 -24.78 -8.85 -16.79
C VAL A 85 -23.58 -8.48 -15.93
N PRO A 86 -23.70 -8.49 -14.59
CA PRO A 86 -22.57 -8.27 -13.70
C PRO A 86 -21.44 -9.27 -13.89
N PHE A 87 -20.20 -8.84 -13.69
CA PHE A 87 -19.05 -9.73 -13.67
C PHE A 87 -18.13 -9.46 -12.50
N VAL A 88 -17.41 -10.50 -12.06
CA VAL A 88 -16.45 -10.49 -10.96
C VAL A 88 -15.17 -11.18 -11.42
N MET A 89 -14.03 -10.50 -11.25
CA MET A 89 -12.72 -11.12 -11.44
C MET A 89 -12.37 -11.97 -10.22
N ARG A 90 -11.83 -13.16 -10.45
CA ARG A 90 -11.43 -14.07 -9.38
C ARG A 90 -10.05 -14.66 -9.63
N GLY A 91 -9.11 -14.37 -8.72
CA GLY A 91 -7.84 -15.09 -8.61
C GLY A 91 -7.99 -16.37 -7.77
N ALA A 92 -7.13 -16.60 -6.81
CA ALA A 92 -7.15 -17.79 -5.97
C ALA A 92 -8.28 -17.82 -4.92
N GLY A 93 -9.00 -16.70 -4.69
CA GLY A 93 -10.08 -16.63 -3.70
C GLY A 93 -9.60 -16.70 -2.25
N THR A 94 -8.40 -16.18 -1.96
CA THR A 94 -7.78 -16.18 -0.63
C THR A 94 -8.18 -14.97 0.23
N GLY A 95 -8.94 -14.01 -0.33
CA GLY A 95 -9.35 -12.79 0.37
C GLY A 95 -10.38 -13.05 1.48
N TYR A 96 -10.32 -12.26 2.55
CA TYR A 96 -11.19 -12.36 3.72
C TYR A 96 -12.41 -11.45 3.68
N SER A 97 -12.52 -10.54 2.70
CA SER A 97 -13.59 -9.53 2.65
C SER A 97 -14.79 -9.92 1.77
N GLY A 98 -14.68 -11.00 1.00
CA GLY A 98 -15.72 -11.37 0.00
C GLY A 98 -15.52 -10.63 -1.33
N GLY A 99 -14.34 -10.06 -1.59
CA GLY A 99 -13.99 -9.33 -2.82
C GLY A 99 -14.16 -10.16 -4.08
N ALA A 100 -13.86 -11.45 -4.06
CA ALA A 100 -13.96 -12.37 -5.19
C ALA A 100 -15.35 -13.02 -5.40
N LEU A 101 -16.39 -12.67 -4.60
CA LEU A 101 -17.69 -13.29 -4.64
C LEU A 101 -18.69 -12.54 -5.53
N PRO A 102 -19.51 -13.22 -6.35
CA PRO A 102 -20.53 -12.56 -7.17
C PRO A 102 -21.78 -12.21 -6.33
N ALA A 103 -21.71 -11.07 -5.60
CA ALA A 103 -22.77 -10.60 -4.71
C ALA A 103 -24.11 -10.33 -5.42
N ARG A 104 -24.06 -10.03 -6.72
CA ARG A 104 -25.21 -9.79 -7.61
C ARG A 104 -25.35 -10.85 -8.69
N ARG A 105 -24.85 -12.08 -8.42
CA ARG A 105 -24.80 -13.17 -9.39
C ARG A 105 -23.99 -12.78 -10.66
N GLY A 106 -24.36 -13.27 -11.85
CA GLY A 106 -23.69 -12.97 -13.10
C GLY A 106 -22.50 -13.87 -13.38
N MET A 107 -21.46 -13.33 -14.02
CA MET A 107 -20.30 -14.08 -14.48
C MET A 107 -19.10 -13.93 -13.53
N VAL A 108 -18.49 -15.05 -13.14
CA VAL A 108 -17.15 -15.07 -12.56
C VAL A 108 -16.13 -15.29 -13.67
N ILE A 109 -15.14 -14.42 -13.77
CA ILE A 109 -14.01 -14.54 -14.72
C ILE A 109 -12.79 -14.98 -13.92
N LEU A 110 -12.28 -16.17 -14.20
CA LEU A 110 -11.10 -16.73 -13.55
C LEU A 110 -9.83 -16.19 -14.23
N THR A 111 -8.86 -15.81 -13.41
CA THR A 111 -7.56 -15.36 -13.92
C THR A 111 -6.50 -16.44 -13.95
N SER A 112 -6.84 -17.69 -13.57
CA SER A 112 -5.88 -18.79 -13.41
C SER A 112 -5.06 -19.11 -14.66
N ASP A 113 -5.61 -18.87 -15.85
CA ASP A 113 -4.94 -19.15 -17.13
C ASP A 113 -4.23 -17.90 -17.70
N LEU A 114 -4.34 -16.77 -17.01
CA LEU A 114 -3.60 -15.53 -17.29
C LEU A 114 -2.38 -15.48 -16.35
N ASP A 115 -1.45 -16.42 -16.50
CA ASP A 115 -0.40 -16.72 -15.52
C ASP A 115 1.03 -16.52 -16.05
N ARG A 116 1.19 -15.80 -17.15
CA ARG A 116 2.49 -15.58 -17.77
C ARG A 116 3.27 -14.43 -17.14
N ILE A 117 4.57 -14.64 -16.90
CA ILE A 117 5.53 -13.55 -16.73
C ILE A 117 5.81 -13.00 -18.14
N LEU A 118 5.48 -11.74 -18.36
CA LEU A 118 5.56 -11.09 -19.68
C LEU A 118 6.93 -10.47 -19.94
N ASP A 119 7.57 -9.93 -18.89
CA ASP A 119 8.88 -9.28 -18.97
C ASP A 119 9.55 -9.25 -17.60
N VAL A 120 10.89 -9.38 -17.57
CA VAL A 120 11.72 -9.22 -16.36
C VAL A 120 12.92 -8.38 -16.73
N ASP A 121 12.97 -7.16 -16.25
CA ASP A 121 14.07 -6.23 -16.44
C ASP A 121 14.87 -6.14 -15.13
N THR A 122 15.97 -6.88 -15.08
CA THR A 122 16.87 -6.92 -13.92
C THR A 122 17.74 -5.66 -13.80
N ASP A 123 17.92 -4.90 -14.87
CA ASP A 123 18.68 -3.64 -14.82
C ASP A 123 17.84 -2.55 -14.15
N GLU A 124 16.53 -2.59 -14.40
CA GLU A 124 15.56 -1.63 -13.87
C GLU A 124 14.93 -2.06 -12.56
N GLY A 125 15.07 -3.34 -12.17
CA GLY A 125 14.35 -3.88 -11.03
C GLY A 125 12.84 -3.84 -11.24
N ARG A 126 12.35 -4.34 -12.37
CA ARG A 126 10.91 -4.43 -12.65
C ARG A 126 10.52 -5.77 -13.26
N ILE A 127 9.28 -6.15 -13.03
CA ILE A 127 8.67 -7.35 -13.59
C ILE A 127 7.27 -7.01 -14.10
N ARG A 128 6.93 -7.47 -15.30
CA ARG A 128 5.58 -7.37 -15.86
C ARG A 128 4.96 -8.75 -15.95
N CYS A 129 3.75 -8.89 -15.45
CA CYS A 129 3.06 -10.18 -15.40
C CYS A 129 1.55 -10.04 -15.56
N GLU A 130 0.93 -11.14 -15.95
CA GLU A 130 -0.52 -11.29 -16.01
C GLU A 130 -1.13 -11.46 -14.62
N PRO A 131 -2.45 -11.21 -14.45
CA PRO A 131 -3.08 -11.14 -13.13
C PRO A 131 -3.18 -12.47 -12.39
N GLY A 132 -3.13 -13.60 -13.08
CA GLY A 132 -3.19 -14.95 -12.51
C GLY A 132 -1.85 -15.48 -12.02
N VAL A 133 -0.75 -14.78 -12.30
CA VAL A 133 0.58 -15.18 -11.79
C VAL A 133 0.55 -15.23 -10.27
N VAL A 134 0.97 -16.37 -9.69
CA VAL A 134 1.09 -16.53 -8.24
C VAL A 134 2.25 -15.69 -7.72
N LEU A 135 2.06 -15.02 -6.59
CA LEU A 135 3.08 -14.12 -6.01
C LEU A 135 4.41 -14.84 -5.77
N ALA A 136 4.40 -16.10 -5.30
CA ALA A 136 5.62 -16.90 -5.12
C ALA A 136 6.42 -17.06 -6.42
N THR A 137 5.75 -17.13 -7.58
CA THR A 137 6.41 -17.17 -8.90
C THR A 137 7.14 -15.85 -9.19
N VAL A 138 6.52 -14.71 -8.89
CA VAL A 138 7.18 -13.39 -9.01
C VAL A 138 8.42 -13.33 -8.11
N GLN A 139 8.33 -13.78 -6.86
CA GLN A 139 9.45 -13.84 -5.92
C GLN A 139 10.61 -14.67 -6.46
N GLN A 140 10.31 -15.85 -7.02
CA GLN A 140 11.32 -16.73 -7.60
C GLN A 140 12.04 -16.11 -8.81
N HIS A 141 11.30 -15.41 -9.67
CA HIS A 141 11.90 -14.73 -10.83
C HIS A 141 12.76 -13.55 -10.40
N ALA A 142 12.29 -12.75 -9.45
CA ALA A 142 13.04 -11.62 -8.90
C ALA A 142 14.35 -12.08 -8.24
N ALA A 143 14.32 -13.15 -7.44
CA ALA A 143 15.48 -13.68 -6.72
C ALA A 143 16.63 -14.10 -7.62
N ARG A 144 16.37 -14.60 -8.84
CA ARG A 144 17.40 -14.98 -9.82
C ARG A 144 18.33 -13.83 -10.21
N GLY A 145 17.81 -12.59 -10.17
CA GLY A 145 18.55 -11.37 -10.46
C GLY A 145 19.05 -10.62 -9.22
N GLY A 146 18.95 -11.20 -8.03
CA GLY A 146 19.28 -10.50 -6.77
C GLY A 146 18.24 -9.43 -6.39
N TRP A 147 17.01 -9.59 -6.87
CA TRP A 147 15.88 -8.70 -6.59
C TRP A 147 14.82 -9.38 -5.71
N ARG A 148 13.93 -8.59 -5.16
CA ARG A 148 12.81 -9.04 -4.33
C ARG A 148 11.56 -8.19 -4.61
N TYR A 149 10.40 -8.82 -4.65
CA TYR A 149 9.11 -8.15 -4.56
C TYR A 149 8.69 -8.14 -3.08
N LEU A 150 8.53 -6.97 -2.49
CA LEU A 150 8.47 -6.84 -1.02
C LEU A 150 7.11 -7.18 -0.40
N PRO A 151 5.93 -6.85 -0.99
CA PRO A 151 4.65 -7.28 -0.44
C PRO A 151 4.59 -8.80 -0.28
N ASP A 152 4.27 -9.26 0.94
CA ASP A 152 4.34 -10.66 1.32
C ASP A 152 3.15 -11.10 2.21
N PRO A 153 1.90 -11.00 1.72
CA PRO A 153 0.75 -11.47 2.47
C PRO A 153 0.92 -12.95 2.85
N SER A 154 0.29 -13.37 3.94
CA SER A 154 0.40 -14.76 4.43
C SER A 154 0.02 -15.82 3.41
N SER A 155 -0.78 -15.44 2.42
CA SER A 155 -1.22 -16.29 1.29
C SER A 155 -0.26 -16.30 0.10
N TYR A 156 0.97 -15.75 0.19
CA TYR A 156 1.88 -15.50 -0.94
C TYR A 156 2.16 -16.73 -1.81
N GLN A 157 2.03 -17.95 -1.27
CA GLN A 157 2.23 -19.20 -2.00
C GLN A 157 1.09 -19.53 -2.98
N VAL A 158 -0.09 -18.91 -2.83
CA VAL A 158 -1.29 -19.21 -3.61
C VAL A 158 -2.00 -17.97 -4.17
N CYS A 159 -1.88 -16.80 -3.52
CA CYS A 159 -2.51 -15.59 -4.00
C CYS A 159 -1.90 -15.13 -5.32
N THR A 160 -2.71 -14.45 -6.14
CA THR A 160 -2.32 -13.98 -7.47
C THR A 160 -2.03 -12.49 -7.48
N ILE A 161 -1.21 -12.03 -8.42
CA ILE A 161 -0.85 -10.61 -8.55
C ILE A 161 -2.08 -9.74 -8.80
N GLY A 162 -3.03 -10.18 -9.63
CA GLY A 162 -4.28 -9.44 -9.83
C GLY A 162 -5.07 -9.27 -8.55
N GLY A 163 -5.12 -10.32 -7.70
CA GLY A 163 -5.72 -10.25 -6.36
C GLY A 163 -4.96 -9.29 -5.45
N ASN A 164 -3.62 -9.38 -5.41
CA ASN A 164 -2.81 -8.48 -4.58
C ASN A 164 -3.00 -7.00 -4.94
N VAL A 165 -3.06 -6.69 -6.24
CA VAL A 165 -3.34 -5.32 -6.70
C VAL A 165 -4.76 -4.92 -6.33
N ALA A 166 -5.75 -5.76 -6.61
CA ALA A 166 -7.16 -5.45 -6.35
C ALA A 166 -7.46 -5.21 -4.86
N GLU A 167 -6.82 -5.95 -3.96
CA GLU A 167 -6.98 -5.81 -2.50
C GLU A 167 -5.97 -4.83 -1.86
N ASN A 168 -4.99 -4.32 -2.63
CA ASN A 168 -3.85 -3.57 -2.11
C ASN A 168 -3.13 -4.34 -0.99
N ALA A 169 -2.86 -5.62 -1.21
CA ALA A 169 -2.34 -6.54 -0.20
C ALA A 169 -1.04 -6.04 0.43
N GLY A 170 -0.91 -6.26 1.73
CA GLY A 170 0.26 -5.88 2.53
C GLY A 170 1.11 -7.08 2.93
N GLY A 171 1.11 -7.39 4.21
CA GLY A 171 1.93 -8.41 4.88
C GLY A 171 2.86 -7.78 5.91
N PRO A 172 3.70 -8.58 6.59
CA PRO A 172 4.60 -8.10 7.65
C PRO A 172 5.56 -7.00 7.19
N HIS A 173 6.08 -7.09 5.95
CA HIS A 173 7.02 -6.11 5.41
C HIS A 173 6.36 -4.80 4.93
N ALA A 174 5.03 -4.69 5.00
CA ALA A 174 4.35 -3.42 4.73
C ALA A 174 4.77 -2.30 5.71
N LEU A 175 5.22 -2.65 6.92
CA LEU A 175 5.77 -1.70 7.87
C LEU A 175 6.96 -0.93 7.27
N GLY A 176 7.95 -1.62 6.73
CA GLY A 176 9.13 -1.01 6.12
C GLY A 176 8.87 -0.49 4.71
N GLY A 177 8.22 -1.27 3.87
CA GLY A 177 8.10 -1.06 2.43
C GLY A 177 6.77 -0.53 1.93
N GLY A 178 5.72 -0.56 2.73
CA GLY A 178 4.35 -0.23 2.31
C GLY A 178 3.64 -1.37 1.58
N PRO A 179 2.35 -1.19 1.27
CA PRO A 179 1.52 -2.18 0.59
C PRO A 179 1.79 -2.24 -0.92
N THR A 180 1.08 -3.11 -1.62
CA THR A 180 1.19 -3.34 -3.08
C THR A 180 1.14 -2.05 -3.91
N SER A 181 0.33 -1.06 -3.53
CA SER A 181 0.20 0.22 -4.26
C SER A 181 1.52 0.99 -4.38
N ASN A 182 2.47 0.76 -3.47
CA ASN A 182 3.81 1.39 -3.53
C ASN A 182 4.71 0.77 -4.62
N TYR A 183 4.35 -0.41 -5.11
CA TYR A 183 5.16 -1.20 -6.07
C TYR A 183 4.59 -1.22 -7.48
N ILE A 184 3.40 -0.68 -7.70
CA ILE A 184 2.79 -0.64 -9.03
C ILE A 184 3.43 0.46 -9.88
N LEU A 185 4.06 0.09 -11.00
CA LEU A 185 4.61 1.00 -12.01
C LEU A 185 3.60 1.26 -13.13
N ALA A 186 2.88 0.21 -13.58
CA ALA A 186 1.82 0.33 -14.56
C ALA A 186 0.76 -0.76 -14.36
N VAL A 187 -0.46 -0.49 -14.81
CA VAL A 187 -1.56 -1.46 -14.89
C VAL A 187 -2.21 -1.35 -16.26
N GLU A 188 -2.39 -2.46 -16.95
CA GLU A 188 -3.32 -2.56 -18.06
C GLU A 188 -4.68 -3.00 -17.51
N LEU A 189 -5.67 -2.15 -17.67
CA LEU A 189 -7.02 -2.35 -17.15
C LEU A 189 -8.03 -2.47 -18.29
N VAL A 190 -8.76 -3.55 -18.35
CA VAL A 190 -9.95 -3.67 -19.18
C VAL A 190 -11.09 -2.96 -18.47
N LEU A 191 -11.53 -1.84 -19.04
CA LEU A 191 -12.68 -1.09 -18.55
C LEU A 191 -13.96 -1.91 -18.73
N PRO A 192 -15.03 -1.62 -17.98
CA PRO A 192 -16.26 -2.40 -18.04
C PRO A 192 -16.92 -2.51 -19.42
N ASP A 193 -16.64 -1.57 -20.32
CA ASP A 193 -17.09 -1.61 -21.72
C ASP A 193 -16.21 -2.49 -22.65
N GLY A 194 -15.17 -3.14 -22.12
CA GLY A 194 -14.22 -3.97 -22.86
C GLY A 194 -13.05 -3.18 -23.50
N SER A 195 -13.02 -1.86 -23.37
CA SER A 195 -11.88 -1.07 -23.83
C SER A 195 -10.66 -1.25 -22.92
N LEU A 196 -9.45 -1.10 -23.46
CA LEU A 196 -8.20 -1.23 -22.70
C LEU A 196 -7.66 0.15 -22.34
N ALA A 197 -7.41 0.38 -21.05
CA ALA A 197 -6.71 1.54 -20.52
C ALA A 197 -5.33 1.14 -20.01
N VAL A 198 -4.29 1.88 -20.37
CA VAL A 198 -2.95 1.75 -19.78
C VAL A 198 -2.76 2.88 -18.78
N LEU A 199 -2.59 2.49 -17.51
CA LEU A 199 -2.37 3.38 -16.40
C LEU A 199 -0.91 3.21 -15.97
N ASP A 200 -0.05 4.06 -16.49
CA ASP A 200 1.38 4.07 -16.20
C ASP A 200 1.76 5.21 -15.23
N GLU A 201 3.04 5.36 -14.99
CA GLU A 201 3.58 6.43 -14.17
C GLU A 201 3.50 7.77 -14.91
N GLN A 202 2.29 8.33 -14.94
CA GLN A 202 2.13 9.71 -15.39
C GLN A 202 2.73 10.66 -14.35
N GLN A 203 3.51 11.61 -14.87
CA GLN A 203 4.18 12.53 -13.98
C GLN A 203 3.20 13.58 -13.46
N PRO A 204 3.06 13.75 -12.17
CA PRO A 204 2.18 14.77 -11.60
C PRO A 204 2.49 16.17 -12.12
N TRP A 205 3.79 16.48 -12.34
CA TRP A 205 4.22 17.77 -12.89
C TRP A 205 3.88 17.94 -14.40
N GLU A 206 3.63 16.89 -15.13
CA GLU A 206 3.07 16.93 -16.48
C GLU A 206 1.55 17.10 -16.46
N GLY A 207 1.00 17.17 -15.25
CA GLY A 207 -0.42 17.41 -15.00
C GLY A 207 -1.28 16.16 -15.10
N GLY A 208 -0.73 14.97 -14.96
CA GLY A 208 -1.46 13.71 -14.74
C GLY A 208 -1.91 13.53 -13.30
N LEU A 209 -3.00 12.79 -13.06
CA LEU A 209 -3.31 12.19 -11.79
C LEU A 209 -2.79 10.75 -11.79
N ASP A 210 -2.30 10.28 -10.65
CA ASP A 210 -1.85 8.89 -10.52
C ASP A 210 -3.05 7.93 -10.37
N LEU A 211 -3.67 7.59 -11.49
CA LEU A 211 -4.86 6.73 -11.50
C LEU A 211 -4.56 5.27 -11.09
N ARG A 212 -3.28 4.84 -11.11
CA ARG A 212 -2.89 3.49 -10.61
C ARG A 212 -3.27 3.31 -9.15
N ALA A 213 -3.18 4.38 -8.36
CA ALA A 213 -3.55 4.37 -6.96
C ALA A 213 -5.02 3.96 -6.74
N LEU A 214 -5.92 4.32 -7.68
CA LEU A 214 -7.33 3.94 -7.60
C LEU A 214 -7.58 2.46 -7.86
N ILE A 215 -6.70 1.81 -8.64
CA ILE A 215 -6.84 0.39 -8.97
C ILE A 215 -6.40 -0.49 -7.81
N ALA A 216 -5.36 -0.06 -7.08
CA ALA A 216 -4.94 -0.71 -5.86
C ALA A 216 -6.01 -0.56 -4.76
N GLY A 217 -6.53 -1.69 -4.27
CA GLY A 217 -7.62 -1.70 -3.30
C GLY A 217 -9.01 -1.40 -3.88
N SER A 218 -9.16 -1.45 -5.21
CA SER A 218 -10.48 -1.30 -5.86
C SER A 218 -11.35 -2.56 -5.77
N GLU A 219 -10.80 -3.67 -5.36
CA GLU A 219 -11.47 -4.98 -5.29
C GLU A 219 -12.19 -5.36 -6.61
N GLY A 220 -11.57 -5.00 -7.75
CA GLY A 220 -12.14 -5.27 -9.07
C GLY A 220 -13.40 -4.48 -9.42
N THR A 221 -13.76 -3.46 -8.65
CA THR A 221 -14.97 -2.66 -8.91
C THR A 221 -14.78 -1.61 -10.01
N LEU A 222 -13.55 -1.30 -10.41
CA LEU A 222 -13.24 -0.29 -11.44
C LEU A 222 -12.92 -0.88 -12.81
N GLY A 223 -12.80 -2.21 -12.91
CA GLY A 223 -12.48 -2.93 -14.14
C GLY A 223 -11.70 -4.20 -13.88
N ALA A 224 -11.27 -4.87 -14.95
CA ALA A 224 -10.53 -6.13 -14.90
C ALA A 224 -9.04 -5.89 -15.18
N ILE A 225 -8.16 -6.26 -14.28
CA ILE A 225 -6.71 -6.16 -14.45
C ILE A 225 -6.27 -7.19 -15.50
N ALA A 226 -5.61 -6.73 -16.58
CA ALA A 226 -5.05 -7.57 -17.62
C ALA A 226 -3.56 -7.84 -17.45
N SER A 227 -2.81 -6.85 -16.97
CA SER A 227 -1.41 -7.02 -16.58
C SER A 227 -1.00 -5.97 -15.54
N ALA A 228 0.04 -6.28 -14.77
CA ALA A 228 0.68 -5.34 -13.87
C ALA A 228 2.19 -5.30 -14.09
N THR A 229 2.78 -4.10 -14.13
CA THR A 229 4.23 -3.90 -14.05
C THR A 229 4.56 -3.50 -12.61
N LEU A 230 5.40 -4.30 -11.97
CA LEU A 230 5.73 -4.18 -10.56
C LEU A 230 7.19 -3.77 -10.40
N ARG A 231 7.46 -2.91 -9.44
CA ARG A 231 8.80 -2.55 -9.00
C ARG A 231 9.36 -3.63 -8.09
N LEU A 232 10.59 -4.01 -8.33
CA LEU A 232 11.40 -4.85 -7.46
C LEU A 232 12.35 -3.96 -6.63
N VAL A 233 12.79 -4.48 -5.49
CA VAL A 233 13.83 -3.88 -4.66
C VAL A 233 15.02 -4.84 -4.59
N ARG A 234 16.22 -4.33 -4.34
CA ARG A 234 17.40 -5.18 -4.12
C ARG A 234 17.16 -6.11 -2.93
N ALA A 235 17.59 -7.36 -3.05
CA ALA A 235 17.62 -8.27 -1.92
C ALA A 235 18.61 -7.73 -0.87
N PRO A 236 18.26 -7.74 0.43
CA PRO A 236 19.15 -7.21 1.45
C PRO A 236 20.40 -8.08 1.62
N GLU A 237 21.54 -7.45 1.96
CA GLU A 237 22.79 -8.16 2.26
C GLU A 237 22.66 -9.06 3.48
N SER A 238 21.86 -8.66 4.45
CA SER A 238 21.62 -9.38 5.71
C SER A 238 20.16 -9.32 6.12
N GLU A 239 19.64 -10.46 6.58
CA GLU A 239 18.33 -10.59 7.21
C GLU A 239 18.44 -11.35 8.53
N ARG A 240 17.79 -10.86 9.59
CA ARG A 240 17.65 -11.50 10.90
C ARG A 240 16.27 -11.23 11.47
N VAL A 241 15.82 -12.11 12.33
CA VAL A 241 14.59 -11.90 13.11
C VAL A 241 14.91 -12.00 14.59
N MET A 242 14.53 -10.99 15.35
CA MET A 242 14.51 -11.09 16.81
C MET A 242 13.16 -11.66 17.25
N LEU A 243 13.16 -12.79 17.90
CA LEU A 243 12.04 -13.33 18.67
C LEU A 243 12.23 -12.94 20.14
N ALA A 244 11.27 -12.23 20.74
CA ALA A 244 11.28 -11.93 22.16
C ALA A 244 10.03 -12.50 22.84
N THR A 245 10.21 -13.16 23.97
CA THR A 245 9.12 -13.74 24.78
C THR A 245 8.90 -12.88 26.01
N PHE A 246 7.64 -12.51 26.28
CA PHE A 246 7.22 -11.70 27.43
C PHE A 246 6.19 -12.45 28.27
N ALA A 247 6.32 -12.34 29.59
CA ALA A 247 5.32 -12.90 30.49
C ALA A 247 3.98 -12.15 30.43
N ARG A 248 4.02 -10.83 30.16
CA ARG A 248 2.84 -9.96 30.11
C ARG A 248 2.75 -9.27 28.76
N GLN A 249 1.53 -9.13 28.27
CA GLN A 249 1.24 -8.42 27.00
C GLN A 249 1.62 -6.94 27.08
N GLU A 250 1.40 -6.29 28.21
CA GLU A 250 1.68 -4.88 28.44
C GLU A 250 3.17 -4.57 28.25
N ASP A 251 4.05 -5.47 28.69
CA ASP A 251 5.51 -5.32 28.55
C ASP A 251 5.96 -5.42 27.09
N ALA A 252 5.31 -6.30 26.32
CA ALA A 252 5.55 -6.39 24.88
C ALA A 252 5.05 -5.13 24.15
N LEU A 253 3.88 -4.59 24.50
CA LEU A 253 3.35 -3.34 23.95
C LEU A 253 4.22 -2.13 24.30
N ALA A 254 4.73 -2.07 25.55
CA ALA A 254 5.69 -1.04 25.95
C ALA A 254 6.99 -1.12 25.14
N THR A 255 7.45 -2.34 24.83
CA THR A 255 8.59 -2.56 23.93
C THR A 255 8.31 -1.98 22.54
N VAL A 256 7.15 -2.26 21.96
CA VAL A 256 6.74 -1.71 20.65
C VAL A 256 6.73 -0.18 20.68
N ALA A 257 6.14 0.43 21.71
CA ALA A 257 6.10 1.89 21.85
C ALA A 257 7.51 2.51 21.90
N GLU A 258 8.42 1.93 22.70
CA GLU A 258 9.80 2.42 22.83
C GLU A 258 10.62 2.23 21.54
N VAL A 259 10.39 1.14 20.78
CA VAL A 259 11.03 0.92 19.48
C VAL A 259 10.79 2.13 18.59
N PHE A 260 9.55 2.58 18.47
CA PHE A 260 9.22 3.74 17.63
C PHE A 260 9.63 5.07 18.28
N ASP A 261 9.47 5.25 19.58
CA ASP A 261 9.88 6.49 20.25
C ASP A 261 11.38 6.77 20.10
N THR A 262 12.18 5.70 19.99
CA THR A 262 13.64 5.78 19.77
C THR A 262 14.04 5.82 18.29
N GLY A 263 13.09 5.84 17.35
CA GLY A 263 13.36 5.90 15.91
C GLY A 263 13.92 4.62 15.32
N LEU A 264 13.60 3.46 15.88
CA LEU A 264 13.83 2.20 15.21
C LEU A 264 12.66 1.89 14.27
N LEU A 265 12.98 1.40 13.08
CA LEU A 265 11.98 0.93 12.12
C LEU A 265 12.40 -0.45 11.61
N PRO A 266 11.99 -1.52 12.29
CA PRO A 266 12.16 -2.87 11.79
C PRO A 266 11.47 -3.06 10.43
N SER A 267 11.94 -3.98 9.62
CA SER A 267 11.28 -4.31 8.34
C SER A 267 9.90 -4.94 8.55
N ALA A 268 9.73 -5.65 9.67
CA ALA A 268 8.48 -6.20 10.17
C ALA A 268 8.47 -6.15 11.69
N LEU A 269 7.31 -5.96 12.30
CA LEU A 269 7.16 -6.01 13.75
C LEU A 269 5.80 -6.62 14.10
N ASP A 270 5.79 -7.92 14.31
CA ASP A 270 4.60 -8.71 14.55
C ASP A 270 4.51 -9.17 16.00
N MET A 271 3.30 -9.33 16.50
CA MET A 271 3.06 -9.81 17.84
C MET A 271 2.00 -10.91 17.84
N LEU A 272 2.21 -11.91 18.69
CA LEU A 272 1.24 -12.95 19.00
C LEU A 272 1.01 -12.93 20.52
N THR A 273 -0.18 -12.52 20.94
CA THR A 273 -0.47 -12.36 22.37
C THR A 273 -0.79 -13.68 23.06
N GLY A 274 -0.89 -13.61 24.38
CA GLY A 274 -1.57 -14.63 25.16
C GLY A 274 -3.05 -14.76 24.79
N ALA A 275 -3.57 -15.96 24.89
CA ALA A 275 -4.96 -16.24 24.58
C ALA A 275 -5.91 -15.70 25.67
N LEU A 276 -7.07 -15.21 25.23
CA LEU A 276 -8.19 -14.82 26.09
C LEU A 276 -9.21 -15.96 26.08
N VAL A 277 -9.37 -16.65 27.20
CA VAL A 277 -10.34 -17.77 27.34
C VAL A 277 -11.38 -17.37 28.37
N PRO A 278 -12.66 -17.16 28.00
CA PRO A 278 -13.72 -16.82 28.93
C PRO A 278 -13.83 -17.87 30.06
N GLY A 279 -14.00 -17.41 31.30
CA GLY A 279 -14.07 -18.29 32.46
C GLY A 279 -12.72 -18.88 32.94
N ARG A 280 -11.62 -18.55 32.26
CA ARG A 280 -10.26 -19.02 32.60
C ARG A 280 -9.29 -17.84 32.77
N PRO A 281 -9.49 -16.95 33.79
CA PRO A 281 -8.62 -15.80 33.99
C PRO A 281 -7.19 -16.17 34.37
N ASP A 282 -7.00 -17.38 34.88
CA ASP A 282 -5.73 -18.01 35.21
C ASP A 282 -4.96 -18.58 33.99
N TYR A 283 -5.55 -18.57 32.82
CA TYR A 283 -4.90 -19.06 31.63
C TYR A 283 -3.72 -18.13 31.24
N ALA A 284 -2.53 -18.52 31.67
CA ALA A 284 -1.29 -17.81 31.38
C ALA A 284 -0.65 -18.35 30.11
N ASP A 285 -0.56 -17.50 29.08
CA ASP A 285 0.12 -17.80 27.82
C ASP A 285 1.01 -16.62 27.44
N PRO A 286 2.34 -16.81 27.25
CA PRO A 286 3.27 -15.71 27.01
C PRO A 286 2.98 -15.01 25.69
N SER A 287 3.26 -13.70 25.65
CA SER A 287 3.25 -12.91 24.42
C SER A 287 4.59 -13.04 23.69
N LEU A 288 4.52 -13.10 22.37
CA LEU A 288 5.67 -13.22 21.48
C LEU A 288 5.75 -11.97 20.60
N LEU A 289 6.93 -11.40 20.47
CA LEU A 289 7.23 -10.30 19.56
C LEU A 289 8.27 -10.75 18.54
N PHE A 290 7.96 -10.60 17.27
CA PHE A 290 8.83 -10.92 16.15
C PHE A 290 9.22 -9.62 15.45
N ALA A 291 10.52 -9.32 15.38
CA ALA A 291 11.01 -8.13 14.72
C ALA A 291 11.97 -8.51 13.60
N GLY A 292 11.56 -8.30 12.36
CA GLY A 292 12.37 -8.47 11.17
C GLY A 292 13.37 -7.34 11.02
N LEU A 293 14.61 -7.65 10.73
CA LEU A 293 15.70 -6.72 10.47
C LEU A 293 16.34 -7.09 9.14
N GLN A 294 16.45 -6.13 8.23
CA GLN A 294 17.03 -6.33 6.90
C GLN A 294 17.78 -5.08 6.46
N GLY A 295 18.80 -5.27 5.63
CA GLY A 295 19.62 -4.18 5.12
C GLY A 295 21.08 -4.59 5.00
N HIS A 296 21.99 -3.63 5.14
CA HIS A 296 23.43 -3.91 5.20
C HIS A 296 23.82 -4.54 6.54
N CYS A 297 24.88 -5.34 6.55
CA CYS A 297 25.31 -6.12 7.72
C CYS A 297 25.49 -5.25 8.98
N GLU A 298 26.12 -4.08 8.85
CA GLU A 298 26.36 -3.15 9.95
C GLU A 298 25.05 -2.58 10.51
N GLU A 299 24.12 -2.25 9.63
CA GLU A 299 22.81 -1.74 9.98
C GLU A 299 22.01 -2.78 10.77
N VAL A 300 21.91 -4.02 10.25
CA VAL A 300 21.24 -5.13 10.92
C VAL A 300 21.85 -5.43 12.28
N ALA A 301 23.19 -5.45 12.38
CA ALA A 301 23.89 -5.66 13.64
C ALA A 301 23.60 -4.53 14.66
N GLY A 302 23.63 -3.28 14.20
CA GLY A 302 23.33 -2.12 15.04
C GLY A 302 21.90 -2.12 15.56
N GLN A 303 20.94 -2.33 14.70
CA GLN A 303 19.51 -2.42 15.03
C GLN A 303 19.23 -3.61 15.97
N SER A 304 19.83 -4.79 15.72
CA SER A 304 19.68 -5.98 16.58
C SER A 304 20.11 -5.69 18.02
N ARG A 305 21.24 -5.04 18.24
CA ARG A 305 21.72 -4.68 19.58
C ARG A 305 20.78 -3.71 20.29
N ARG A 306 20.29 -2.68 19.57
CA ARG A 306 19.37 -1.69 20.14
C ARG A 306 18.04 -2.33 20.52
N LEU A 307 17.46 -3.11 19.61
CA LEU A 307 16.17 -3.78 19.80
C LEU A 307 16.22 -4.79 20.95
N SER A 308 17.27 -5.63 21.02
CA SER A 308 17.47 -6.58 22.12
C SER A 308 17.59 -5.89 23.47
N ARG A 309 18.21 -4.71 23.53
CA ARG A 309 18.33 -3.91 24.76
C ARG A 309 16.97 -3.37 25.21
N ILE A 310 16.17 -2.87 24.27
CA ILE A 310 14.80 -2.39 24.55
C ILE A 310 13.95 -3.55 25.08
N ALA A 311 13.93 -4.70 24.40
CA ALA A 311 13.16 -5.86 24.82
C ALA A 311 13.53 -6.30 26.25
N ARG A 312 14.83 -6.38 26.60
CA ARG A 312 15.28 -6.75 27.96
C ARG A 312 14.86 -5.74 29.01
N ARG A 313 14.82 -4.44 28.71
CA ARG A 313 14.35 -3.40 29.68
C ARG A 313 12.91 -3.62 30.10
N HIS A 314 12.09 -4.15 29.20
CA HIS A 314 10.68 -4.49 29.45
C HIS A 314 10.49 -5.96 29.85
N GLY A 315 11.52 -6.64 30.39
CA GLY A 315 11.41 -8.01 30.89
C GLY A 315 11.33 -9.08 29.78
N GLY A 316 11.52 -8.72 28.51
CA GLY A 316 11.54 -9.65 27.39
C GLY A 316 12.83 -10.47 27.32
N ARG A 317 12.71 -11.67 26.79
CA ARG A 317 13.83 -12.60 26.52
C ARG A 317 14.07 -12.66 25.01
N PRO A 318 14.96 -11.80 24.45
CA PRO A 318 15.23 -11.78 23.02
C PRO A 318 16.18 -12.91 22.60
N GLU A 319 15.86 -13.51 21.46
CA GLU A 319 16.66 -14.48 20.71
C GLU A 319 16.79 -13.97 19.27
N LEU A 320 17.99 -14.02 18.70
CA LEU A 320 18.23 -13.61 17.31
C LEU A 320 18.35 -14.83 16.41
N LEU A 321 17.51 -14.92 15.40
CA LEU A 321 17.38 -16.06 14.51
C LEU A 321 17.71 -15.65 13.05
N ASP A 322 18.22 -16.57 12.26
CA ASP A 322 18.18 -16.47 10.80
C ASP A 322 16.76 -16.81 10.28
N ILE A 323 16.53 -16.56 8.99
CA ILE A 323 15.19 -16.75 8.40
C ILE A 323 14.72 -18.20 8.46
N PRO A 324 15.52 -19.24 8.11
CA PRO A 324 15.09 -20.64 8.21
C PRO A 324 14.71 -21.05 9.63
N ALA A 325 15.56 -20.75 10.63
CA ALA A 325 15.28 -21.05 12.04
C ALA A 325 14.04 -20.31 12.55
N PHE A 326 13.85 -19.04 12.15
CA PHE A 326 12.66 -18.28 12.47
C PHE A 326 11.39 -18.91 11.90
N LEU A 327 11.35 -19.26 10.61
CA LEU A 327 10.17 -19.85 9.97
C LEU A 327 9.75 -21.16 10.65
N GLN A 328 10.73 -22.02 10.95
CA GLN A 328 10.48 -23.24 11.72
C GLN A 328 9.91 -22.93 13.12
N ARG A 329 10.58 -22.06 13.87
CA ARG A 329 10.21 -21.70 15.23
C ARG A 329 8.82 -21.05 15.31
N ARG A 330 8.53 -20.12 14.38
CA ARG A 330 7.23 -19.48 14.27
C ARG A 330 6.12 -20.49 14.00
N ALA A 331 6.34 -21.43 13.06
CA ALA A 331 5.35 -22.45 12.72
C ALA A 331 5.04 -23.37 13.93
N GLU A 332 6.05 -23.74 14.71
CA GLU A 332 5.88 -24.52 15.95
C GLU A 332 5.07 -23.74 16.98
N LEU A 333 5.45 -22.50 17.27
CA LEU A 333 4.82 -21.66 18.27
C LEU A 333 3.35 -21.34 17.95
N VAL A 334 3.06 -21.01 16.68
CA VAL A 334 1.68 -20.71 16.24
C VAL A 334 0.81 -21.97 16.35
N ARG A 335 1.29 -23.12 15.85
CA ARG A 335 0.53 -24.38 15.95
C ARG A 335 0.25 -24.77 17.40
N ASP A 336 1.24 -24.61 18.27
CA ASP A 336 1.09 -24.94 19.69
C ASP A 336 0.07 -24.03 20.38
N LYS A 337 0.10 -22.72 20.11
CA LYS A 337 -0.90 -21.77 20.63
C LYS A 337 -2.32 -22.10 20.15
N VAL A 338 -2.51 -22.35 18.86
CA VAL A 338 -3.82 -22.72 18.29
C VAL A 338 -4.32 -24.05 18.92
N ARG A 339 -3.46 -25.06 19.00
CA ARG A 339 -3.83 -26.35 19.61
C ARG A 339 -4.24 -26.19 21.08
N ARG A 340 -3.49 -25.41 21.85
CA ARG A 340 -3.83 -25.13 23.25
C ARG A 340 -5.14 -24.34 23.38
N MET A 341 -5.39 -23.38 22.47
CA MET A 341 -6.63 -22.62 22.45
C MET A 341 -7.83 -23.53 22.17
N VAL A 342 -7.76 -24.41 21.15
CA VAL A 342 -8.81 -25.38 20.84
C VAL A 342 -9.06 -26.31 22.05
N ALA A 343 -8.00 -26.83 22.67
CA ALA A 343 -8.13 -27.70 23.85
C ALA A 343 -8.75 -26.99 25.06
N ALA A 344 -8.43 -25.71 25.27
CA ALA A 344 -8.95 -24.94 26.40
C ALA A 344 -10.40 -24.46 26.20
N SER A 345 -10.80 -24.15 24.98
CA SER A 345 -12.11 -23.57 24.64
C SER A 345 -13.14 -24.57 24.13
N GLY A 346 -12.71 -25.72 23.60
CA GLY A 346 -13.57 -26.67 22.88
C GLY A 346 -14.03 -26.17 21.51
N CYS A 347 -13.58 -24.99 21.04
CA CYS A 347 -13.99 -24.38 19.77
C CYS A 347 -13.03 -24.80 18.65
N PRO A 348 -13.47 -25.60 17.65
CA PRO A 348 -12.58 -26.18 16.63
C PRO A 348 -12.27 -25.25 15.45
N ARG A 349 -12.96 -24.12 15.32
CA ARG A 349 -12.83 -23.17 14.22
C ARG A 349 -12.44 -21.78 14.74
N TYR A 350 -11.83 -21.00 13.89
CA TYR A 350 -11.54 -19.59 14.17
C TYR A 350 -11.81 -18.74 12.93
N TYR A 351 -11.98 -17.45 13.14
CA TYR A 351 -12.11 -16.46 12.08
C TYR A 351 -11.18 -15.28 12.34
N LEU A 352 -10.52 -14.79 11.28
CA LEU A 352 -9.53 -13.72 11.35
C LEU A 352 -10.19 -12.40 10.97
N PHE A 353 -10.34 -11.50 11.93
CA PHE A 353 -10.79 -10.14 11.68
C PHE A 353 -9.60 -9.20 11.40
N ASP A 354 -9.89 -7.99 10.97
CA ASP A 354 -8.91 -6.97 10.59
C ASP A 354 -9.36 -5.63 11.16
N ALA A 355 -8.58 -5.10 12.11
CA ALA A 355 -8.85 -3.85 12.80
C ALA A 355 -7.56 -3.01 12.84
N VAL A 356 -7.66 -1.70 12.73
CA VAL A 356 -6.50 -0.81 12.71
C VAL A 356 -6.69 0.36 13.65
N ALA A 357 -5.66 0.65 14.44
CA ALA A 357 -5.57 1.87 15.23
C ALA A 357 -4.18 2.51 15.09
N PRO A 358 -4.04 3.81 15.38
CA PRO A 358 -2.72 4.41 15.56
C PRO A 358 -1.89 3.61 16.58
N ARG A 359 -0.59 3.44 16.34
CA ARG A 359 0.30 2.69 17.25
C ARG A 359 0.23 3.17 18.70
N SER A 360 0.11 4.49 18.87
CA SER A 360 -0.06 5.12 20.18
C SER A 360 -1.33 4.67 20.92
N SER A 361 -2.29 4.04 20.23
CA SER A 361 -3.57 3.55 20.78
C SER A 361 -3.62 2.02 20.91
N LEU A 362 -2.55 1.28 20.59
CA LEU A 362 -2.57 -0.19 20.59
C LEU A 362 -2.96 -0.78 21.93
N ALA A 363 -2.45 -0.25 23.06
CA ALA A 363 -2.82 -0.73 24.39
C ALA A 363 -4.32 -0.58 24.65
N ALA A 364 -4.90 0.57 24.31
CA ALA A 364 -6.34 0.84 24.46
C ALA A 364 -7.18 -0.07 23.55
N LEU A 365 -6.70 -0.35 22.31
CA LEU A 365 -7.36 -1.30 21.42
C LEU A 365 -7.37 -2.71 21.98
N MET A 366 -6.25 -3.17 22.55
CA MET A 366 -6.17 -4.50 23.18
C MET A 366 -7.12 -4.62 24.38
N ASP A 367 -7.29 -3.55 25.16
CA ASP A 367 -8.30 -3.51 26.24
C ASP A 367 -9.73 -3.58 25.68
N SER A 368 -10.00 -2.93 24.56
CA SER A 368 -11.31 -3.00 23.90
C SER A 368 -11.61 -4.41 23.38
N ILE A 369 -10.61 -5.08 22.76
CA ILE A 369 -10.73 -6.47 22.31
C ILE A 369 -11.00 -7.40 23.48
N ARG A 370 -10.34 -7.19 24.63
CA ARG A 370 -10.57 -7.98 25.86
C ARG A 370 -12.01 -7.84 26.34
N ARG A 371 -12.56 -6.61 26.38
CA ARG A 371 -13.96 -6.37 26.72
C ARG A 371 -14.92 -7.03 25.76
N ALA A 372 -14.70 -6.84 24.43
CA ALA A 372 -15.53 -7.45 23.42
C ALA A 372 -15.52 -9.00 23.48
N ALA A 373 -14.37 -9.61 23.79
CA ALA A 373 -14.25 -11.04 24.00
C ALA A 373 -15.08 -11.52 25.22
N ALA A 374 -15.02 -10.77 26.33
CA ALA A 374 -15.82 -11.07 27.52
C ALA A 374 -17.33 -10.92 27.25
N ASP A 375 -17.75 -9.83 26.59
CA ASP A 375 -19.15 -9.55 26.27
C ASP A 375 -19.77 -10.59 25.33
N SER A 376 -18.98 -11.05 24.33
CA SER A 376 -19.43 -12.06 23.34
C SER A 376 -19.30 -13.51 23.85
N GLY A 377 -18.55 -13.74 24.92
CA GLY A 377 -18.22 -15.08 25.39
C GLY A 377 -17.32 -15.88 24.45
N LEU A 378 -16.66 -15.23 23.47
CA LEU A 378 -15.79 -15.88 22.51
C LEU A 378 -14.35 -15.97 23.03
N PRO A 379 -13.69 -17.14 22.93
CA PRO A 379 -12.25 -17.25 23.13
C PRO A 379 -11.53 -16.52 21.99
N VAL A 380 -10.53 -15.70 22.33
CA VAL A 380 -9.82 -14.86 21.33
C VAL A 380 -8.31 -15.02 21.46
N LEU A 381 -7.66 -15.27 20.34
CA LEU A 381 -6.22 -15.14 20.16
C LEU A 381 -5.95 -13.92 19.28
N ASN A 382 -4.97 -13.07 19.63
CA ASN A 382 -4.65 -11.94 18.78
C ASN A 382 -3.29 -12.16 18.12
N THR A 383 -3.30 -12.06 16.78
CA THR A 383 -2.09 -11.89 15.98
C THR A 383 -2.13 -10.49 15.40
N PHE A 384 -1.03 -9.78 15.34
CA PHE A 384 -1.07 -8.45 14.78
C PHE A 384 0.29 -7.92 14.33
N HIS A 385 0.23 -7.05 13.33
CA HIS A 385 1.34 -6.26 12.88
C HIS A 385 1.49 -5.04 13.81
N ALA A 386 2.17 -5.24 14.95
CA ALA A 386 2.33 -4.20 15.97
C ALA A 386 3.03 -2.95 15.44
N GLY A 387 3.83 -3.13 14.38
CA GLY A 387 4.58 -2.06 13.73
C GLY A 387 3.72 -1.04 13.00
N ASP A 388 2.56 -1.40 12.49
CA ASP A 388 1.67 -0.50 11.72
C ASP A 388 0.27 -0.32 12.33
N GLY A 389 0.04 -0.94 13.51
CA GLY A 389 -1.21 -0.80 14.25
C GLY A 389 -2.34 -1.70 13.75
N ASN A 390 -2.06 -2.64 12.85
CA ASN A 390 -3.03 -3.57 12.31
C ASN A 390 -3.15 -4.82 13.18
N VAL A 391 -4.31 -5.04 13.78
CA VAL A 391 -4.59 -6.13 14.70
C VAL A 391 -5.58 -7.11 14.07
N HIS A 392 -5.28 -8.40 14.19
CA HIS A 392 -6.16 -9.48 13.76
C HIS A 392 -6.74 -10.21 14.97
N PRO A 393 -7.82 -9.70 15.57
CA PRO A 393 -8.53 -10.44 16.59
C PRO A 393 -9.09 -11.73 15.97
N THR A 394 -8.74 -12.85 16.57
CA THR A 394 -9.05 -14.19 16.05
C THR A 394 -9.93 -14.93 17.04
N PRO A 395 -11.26 -14.68 17.06
CA PRO A 395 -12.18 -15.43 17.89
C PRO A 395 -12.31 -16.87 17.39
N PHE A 396 -12.38 -17.79 18.35
CA PHE A 396 -12.65 -19.20 18.15
C PHE A 396 -14.14 -19.48 18.36
N TYR A 397 -14.71 -20.39 17.57
CA TYR A 397 -16.12 -20.69 17.61
C TYR A 397 -16.42 -22.14 17.25
N ASP A 398 -17.59 -22.60 17.66
CA ASP A 398 -18.16 -23.88 17.25
C ASP A 398 -19.12 -23.65 16.07
N PRO A 399 -18.87 -24.24 14.89
CA PRO A 399 -19.75 -24.08 13.74
C PRO A 399 -21.14 -24.71 13.93
N ASP A 400 -21.29 -25.63 14.88
CA ASP A 400 -22.55 -26.27 15.19
C ASP A 400 -23.43 -25.42 16.15
N ASP A 401 -22.89 -24.35 16.74
CA ASP A 401 -23.64 -23.37 17.49
C ASP A 401 -24.38 -22.41 16.54
N PRO A 402 -25.72 -22.38 16.54
CA PRO A 402 -26.50 -21.55 15.61
C PRO A 402 -26.30 -20.06 15.81
N GLY A 403 -25.83 -19.63 17.00
CA GLY A 403 -25.57 -18.23 17.34
C GLY A 403 -24.17 -17.75 16.98
N HIS A 404 -23.25 -18.62 16.54
CA HIS A 404 -21.85 -18.27 16.37
C HIS A 404 -21.64 -17.09 15.39
N ARG A 405 -22.32 -17.07 14.25
CA ARG A 405 -22.18 -16.01 13.25
C ARG A 405 -22.57 -14.63 13.82
N THR A 406 -23.67 -14.56 14.55
CA THR A 406 -24.14 -13.32 15.17
C THR A 406 -23.11 -12.80 16.18
N ARG A 407 -22.62 -13.67 17.07
CA ARG A 407 -21.60 -13.28 18.07
C ARG A 407 -20.30 -12.83 17.43
N LEU A 408 -19.83 -13.48 16.35
CA LEU A 408 -18.66 -13.07 15.59
C LEU A 408 -18.83 -11.66 15.00
N LEU A 409 -19.98 -11.39 14.35
CA LEU A 409 -20.24 -10.08 13.75
C LEU A 409 -20.43 -8.97 14.79
N ASP A 410 -21.07 -9.26 15.92
CA ASP A 410 -21.23 -8.31 17.03
C ASP A 410 -19.87 -7.97 17.65
N PHE A 411 -19.03 -8.98 17.92
CA PHE A 411 -17.67 -8.82 18.38
C PHE A 411 -16.86 -7.91 17.42
N SER A 412 -16.85 -8.21 16.12
CA SER A 412 -16.15 -7.42 15.11
C SER A 412 -16.67 -5.97 15.08
N SER A 413 -17.98 -5.79 15.06
CA SER A 413 -18.61 -4.47 15.03
C SER A 413 -18.28 -3.63 16.27
N GLN A 414 -18.19 -4.24 17.44
CA GLN A 414 -17.78 -3.57 18.69
C GLN A 414 -16.32 -3.11 18.60
N VAL A 415 -15.39 -4.01 18.22
CA VAL A 415 -13.97 -3.68 18.08
C VAL A 415 -13.74 -2.57 17.05
N LEU A 416 -14.41 -2.64 15.88
CA LEU A 416 -14.26 -1.63 14.83
C LEU A 416 -14.79 -0.26 15.25
N ARG A 417 -15.92 -0.19 16.02
CA ARG A 417 -16.40 1.09 16.57
C ARG A 417 -15.40 1.73 17.53
N GLU A 418 -14.72 0.92 18.35
CA GLU A 418 -13.66 1.41 19.23
C GLU A 418 -12.45 1.91 18.43
N CYS A 419 -12.03 1.16 17.39
CA CYS A 419 -10.97 1.61 16.48
C CYS A 419 -11.27 2.99 15.89
N ARG A 420 -12.50 3.22 15.43
CA ARG A 420 -12.94 4.54 14.95
C ARG A 420 -12.76 5.62 15.99
N GLY A 421 -13.17 5.36 17.24
CA GLY A 421 -13.03 6.31 18.37
C GLY A 421 -11.57 6.71 18.63
N MET A 422 -10.62 5.83 18.31
CA MET A 422 -9.19 6.04 18.43
C MET A 422 -8.57 6.72 17.19
N GLY A 423 -9.35 7.02 16.13
CA GLY A 423 -8.84 7.53 14.85
C GLY A 423 -8.25 6.46 13.95
N GLY A 424 -8.67 5.22 14.13
CA GLY A 424 -8.30 4.07 13.34
C GLY A 424 -9.02 3.96 12.00
N SER A 425 -8.66 2.94 11.21
CA SER A 425 -9.26 2.62 9.92
C SER A 425 -10.15 1.38 9.99
N LEU A 426 -11.07 1.26 9.02
CA LEU A 426 -11.98 0.12 8.90
C LEU A 426 -11.28 -1.16 8.42
N SER A 427 -10.18 -1.03 7.69
CA SER A 427 -9.39 -2.16 7.20
C SER A 427 -7.92 -1.78 7.03
N GLY A 428 -7.04 -2.62 7.54
CA GLY A 428 -5.60 -2.51 7.36
C GLY A 428 -5.11 -3.20 6.08
N GLU A 429 -5.63 -4.40 5.79
CA GLU A 429 -5.17 -5.19 4.66
C GLU A 429 -6.24 -6.07 3.99
N HIS A 430 -7.33 -6.46 4.69
CA HIS A 430 -8.32 -7.39 4.13
C HIS A 430 -9.25 -6.75 3.10
N GLY A 431 -9.37 -5.42 3.04
CA GLY A 431 -10.34 -4.72 2.21
C GLY A 431 -11.70 -4.58 2.89
N ILE A 432 -12.67 -4.08 2.15
CA ILE A 432 -14.04 -3.83 2.58
C ILE A 432 -14.99 -4.94 2.12
N GLY A 433 -14.94 -5.26 0.84
CA GLY A 433 -15.74 -6.30 0.19
C GLY A 433 -17.22 -6.22 0.51
N LEU A 434 -17.76 -7.36 0.92
CA LEU A 434 -19.11 -7.52 1.45
C LEU A 434 -19.15 -7.40 2.97
N GLU A 435 -18.10 -7.86 3.65
CA GLU A 435 -18.03 -8.00 5.10
C GLU A 435 -18.22 -6.67 5.83
N LYS A 436 -17.46 -5.66 5.41
CA LYS A 436 -17.40 -4.36 6.10
C LYS A 436 -18.22 -3.26 5.43
N LEU A 437 -18.91 -3.58 4.33
CA LEU A 437 -19.68 -2.61 3.54
C LEU A 437 -20.66 -1.78 4.38
N GLY A 438 -21.36 -2.43 5.31
CA GLY A 438 -22.32 -1.77 6.19
C GLY A 438 -21.71 -0.76 7.15
N LEU A 439 -20.42 -0.87 7.46
CA LEU A 439 -19.71 0.02 8.38
C LEU A 439 -19.06 1.22 7.67
N MET A 440 -18.99 1.23 6.33
CA MET A 440 -18.35 2.32 5.58
C MET A 440 -18.93 3.71 5.95
N ARG A 441 -20.24 3.80 6.12
CA ARG A 441 -20.92 5.04 6.52
C ARG A 441 -20.53 5.53 7.92
N ASP A 442 -20.06 4.65 8.77
CA ASP A 442 -19.62 5.00 10.13
C ASP A 442 -18.20 5.58 10.12
N PHE A 443 -17.36 5.14 9.20
CA PHE A 443 -15.96 5.54 9.08
C PHE A 443 -15.75 6.73 8.16
N PHE A 444 -16.54 6.84 7.08
CA PHE A 444 -16.34 7.88 6.07
C PHE A 444 -17.45 8.94 6.11
N PRO A 445 -17.10 10.23 5.96
CA PRO A 445 -18.06 11.29 5.72
C PRO A 445 -18.87 11.04 4.45
N PRO A 446 -20.12 11.51 4.35
CA PRO A 446 -20.95 11.38 3.15
C PRO A 446 -20.27 11.88 1.89
N GLU A 447 -19.56 13.01 2.00
CA GLU A 447 -18.87 13.70 0.93
C GLU A 447 -17.78 12.80 0.34
N THR A 448 -17.01 12.10 1.21
CA THR A 448 -15.98 11.14 0.78
C THR A 448 -16.60 9.92 0.09
N LEU A 449 -17.70 9.38 0.64
CA LEU A 449 -18.43 8.26 0.02
C LEU A 449 -19.01 8.65 -1.34
N GLU A 450 -19.49 9.90 -1.49
CA GLU A 450 -20.00 10.35 -2.80
C GLU A 450 -18.89 10.53 -3.82
N ILE A 451 -17.70 10.99 -3.42
CA ILE A 451 -16.53 11.01 -4.31
C ILE A 451 -16.19 9.59 -4.76
N MET A 452 -16.17 8.61 -3.84
CA MET A 452 -15.92 7.21 -4.20
C MET A 452 -16.97 6.69 -5.21
N ARG A 453 -18.27 7.00 -5.01
CA ARG A 453 -19.34 6.65 -5.96
C ARG A 453 -19.13 7.33 -7.32
N ALA A 454 -18.74 8.60 -7.30
CA ALA A 454 -18.48 9.36 -8.54
C ALA A 454 -17.27 8.79 -9.30
N VAL A 455 -16.20 8.38 -8.61
CA VAL A 455 -15.07 7.64 -9.19
C VAL A 455 -15.55 6.31 -9.79
N LYS A 456 -16.35 5.54 -9.05
CA LYS A 456 -16.94 4.29 -9.57
C LYS A 456 -17.72 4.55 -10.86
N ARG A 457 -18.61 5.54 -10.89
CA ARG A 457 -19.37 5.89 -12.10
C ARG A 457 -18.49 6.35 -13.26
N ALA A 458 -17.35 6.99 -12.98
CA ALA A 458 -16.41 7.43 -14.03
C ALA A 458 -15.71 6.26 -14.73
N PHE A 459 -15.45 5.16 -14.00
CA PHE A 459 -14.87 3.94 -14.56
C PHE A 459 -15.96 2.99 -15.09
N ASP A 460 -17.06 2.82 -14.38
CA ASP A 460 -18.11 1.86 -14.62
C ASP A 460 -19.50 2.52 -14.57
N PRO A 461 -19.89 3.22 -15.65
CA PRO A 461 -21.18 3.91 -15.70
C PRO A 461 -22.38 2.98 -15.58
N ALA A 462 -22.26 1.74 -16.05
CA ALA A 462 -23.31 0.73 -15.99
C ALA A 462 -23.39 -0.03 -14.68
N GLY A 463 -22.38 0.10 -13.80
CA GLY A 463 -22.35 -0.55 -12.50
C GLY A 463 -22.22 -2.07 -12.55
N LEU A 464 -21.54 -2.63 -13.55
CA LEU A 464 -21.46 -4.07 -13.81
C LEU A 464 -20.19 -4.75 -13.27
N SER A 465 -19.11 -3.97 -13.05
CA SER A 465 -17.86 -4.50 -12.51
C SER A 465 -17.96 -4.69 -11.00
N ASN A 466 -17.97 -5.91 -10.54
CA ASN A 466 -18.03 -6.34 -9.14
C ASN A 466 -19.00 -5.52 -8.26
N PRO A 467 -20.29 -5.44 -8.61
CA PRO A 467 -21.24 -4.54 -7.97
C PRO A 467 -21.60 -4.96 -6.54
N GLY A 468 -21.96 -3.97 -5.72
CA GLY A 468 -22.44 -4.18 -4.35
C GLY A 468 -21.31 -4.39 -3.34
N LYS A 469 -20.09 -3.93 -3.63
CA LYS A 469 -18.91 -4.01 -2.78
C LYS A 469 -18.21 -2.68 -2.63
N VAL A 470 -17.33 -2.59 -1.66
CA VAL A 470 -16.47 -1.44 -1.33
C VAL A 470 -17.24 -0.20 -0.92
N ILE A 471 -18.23 0.21 -1.70
CA ILE A 471 -18.97 1.46 -1.49
C ILE A 471 -20.46 1.15 -1.32
N PRO A 472 -21.07 1.52 -0.19
CA PRO A 472 -22.51 1.36 0.01
C PRO A 472 -23.30 2.19 -1.01
N SER A 473 -24.45 1.67 -1.49
CA SER A 473 -25.38 2.47 -2.30
C SER A 473 -25.88 3.68 -1.52
N ALA A 474 -26.44 4.66 -2.23
CA ALA A 474 -27.03 5.84 -1.58
C ALA A 474 -28.16 5.42 -0.60
N GLU A 475 -28.96 4.44 -0.97
CA GLU A 475 -30.03 3.87 -0.12
C GLU A 475 -29.47 3.16 1.11
N GLN A 476 -28.43 2.32 0.94
CA GLN A 476 -27.74 1.67 2.06
C GLN A 476 -27.06 2.67 2.98
N ALA A 477 -26.55 3.76 2.45
CA ALA A 477 -25.97 4.85 3.23
C ALA A 477 -27.05 5.64 4.00
N ALA A 478 -28.28 5.74 3.47
CA ALA A 478 -29.41 6.44 4.08
C ALA A 478 -30.20 5.59 5.10
N ALA A 479 -30.28 4.26 4.90
CA ALA A 479 -31.11 3.33 5.67
C ALA A 479 -30.67 3.13 7.14
N GLY A 480 -29.57 3.65 7.58
CA GLY A 480 -29.17 3.64 8.98
C GLY A 480 -29.70 4.88 9.68
N GLY A 481 -30.41 4.69 10.79
CA GLY A 481 -31.04 5.74 11.61
C GLY A 481 -30.15 6.95 11.92
N PRO A 482 -30.70 7.96 12.64
CA PRO A 482 -30.04 9.26 12.78
C PRO A 482 -28.60 9.06 13.27
N ARG A 483 -27.65 9.56 12.49
CA ARG A 483 -26.24 9.63 12.83
C ARG A 483 -26.11 10.26 14.21
N ARG A 484 -25.70 9.52 15.22
CA ARG A 484 -24.88 10.14 16.25
C ARG A 484 -23.69 10.70 15.52
N ALA A 485 -23.79 11.97 15.16
CA ALA A 485 -22.83 12.67 14.37
C ALA A 485 -21.43 12.23 14.77
N ALA A 486 -20.61 11.96 13.78
CA ALA A 486 -19.14 11.79 13.92
C ALA A 486 -18.50 13.10 14.42
N ARG A 487 -18.98 13.59 15.56
CA ARG A 487 -18.47 14.74 16.32
C ARG A 487 -17.25 14.36 17.16
N ALA A 488 -16.95 13.05 17.24
CA ALA A 488 -15.73 12.57 17.85
C ALA A 488 -14.61 12.71 16.80
N ALA A 489 -13.84 13.75 16.96
CA ALA A 489 -12.56 14.05 16.32
C ALA A 489 -12.54 15.04 15.14
N ARG A 490 -13.56 15.85 14.87
CA ARG A 490 -13.26 17.21 14.46
C ARG A 490 -12.96 18.06 15.72
N ARG A 491 -11.92 17.73 16.49
CA ARG A 491 -11.19 18.79 17.15
C ARG A 491 -10.70 19.66 16.01
N VAL A 492 -11.27 20.89 15.90
CA VAL A 492 -10.63 21.96 15.14
C VAL A 492 -9.23 22.04 15.74
N ARG A 493 -8.28 21.33 15.12
CA ARG A 493 -6.89 21.38 15.55
C ARG A 493 -6.43 22.79 15.25
N GLN A 494 -5.74 23.40 16.19
CA GLN A 494 -5.13 24.72 15.95
C GLN A 494 -4.27 24.62 14.68
N PRO A 495 -4.33 25.62 13.78
CA PRO A 495 -3.43 25.68 12.64
C PRO A 495 -2.00 25.47 13.08
N GLY A 496 -1.20 24.75 12.29
CA GLY A 496 0.19 24.56 12.59
C GLY A 496 0.74 23.17 12.23
N LEU A 497 1.78 22.78 12.93
CA LEU A 497 2.57 21.58 12.74
C LEU A 497 2.49 20.70 13.99
N HIS A 498 2.10 19.45 13.83
CA HIS A 498 1.97 18.48 14.93
C HIS A 498 2.76 17.20 14.65
N VAL A 499 3.72 16.88 15.53
CA VAL A 499 4.53 15.66 15.42
C VAL A 499 4.03 14.59 16.40
N ARG A 500 3.80 13.37 15.90
CA ARG A 500 3.40 12.21 16.69
C ARG A 500 4.49 11.13 16.55
N ARG A 501 5.42 11.06 17.50
CA ARG A 501 6.64 10.23 17.42
C ARG A 501 6.32 8.72 17.36
N ILE A 502 5.47 8.22 18.27
CA ILE A 502 5.11 6.79 18.30
C ILE A 502 4.43 6.35 16.99
N ASP A 503 3.64 7.24 16.38
CA ASP A 503 2.97 6.97 15.11
C ASP A 503 3.89 7.23 13.90
N ALA A 504 5.07 7.82 14.13
CA ALA A 504 6.01 8.28 13.10
C ALA A 504 5.28 9.14 12.03
N LEU A 505 4.57 10.16 12.49
CA LEU A 505 3.65 10.97 11.71
C LEU A 505 3.88 12.45 11.98
N VAL A 506 3.82 13.26 10.93
CA VAL A 506 3.64 14.71 11.01
C VAL A 506 2.32 15.10 10.35
N GLU A 507 1.56 15.94 11.04
CA GLU A 507 0.34 16.57 10.53
C GLU A 507 0.60 18.06 10.31
N ILE A 508 0.31 18.53 9.11
CA ILE A 508 0.47 19.91 8.67
C ILE A 508 -0.90 20.41 8.24
N ASN A 509 -1.46 21.37 8.97
CA ASN A 509 -2.79 21.92 8.72
C ASN A 509 -2.76 23.46 8.56
N ASP A 510 -1.63 23.96 8.11
CA ASP A 510 -1.39 25.34 7.72
C ASP A 510 -0.53 25.36 6.46
N SER A 511 -1.03 26.00 5.41
CA SER A 511 -0.35 26.09 4.12
C SER A 511 0.93 26.94 4.14
N ALA A 512 1.16 27.72 5.20
CA ALA A 512 2.38 28.51 5.38
C ALA A 512 3.56 27.68 5.91
N ILE A 513 3.31 26.48 6.47
CA ILE A 513 4.38 25.60 7.01
C ILE A 513 5.36 25.17 5.92
N THR A 514 6.63 25.51 6.14
CA THR A 514 7.73 25.23 5.21
C THR A 514 8.48 23.95 5.57
N PHE A 515 9.36 23.49 4.66
CA PHE A 515 10.28 22.38 4.96
C PHE A 515 11.27 22.76 6.09
N ALA A 516 11.66 24.04 6.21
CA ALA A 516 12.49 24.52 7.30
C ALA A 516 11.80 24.41 8.67
N ASP A 517 10.49 24.73 8.73
CA ASP A 517 9.69 24.60 9.95
C ASP A 517 9.59 23.14 10.39
N VAL A 518 9.33 22.22 9.43
CA VAL A 518 9.29 20.78 9.70
C VAL A 518 10.66 20.28 10.17
N ALA A 519 11.75 20.69 9.53
CA ALA A 519 13.10 20.30 9.94
C ALA A 519 13.42 20.79 11.36
N THR A 520 13.00 22.01 11.70
CA THR A 520 13.17 22.61 13.04
C THR A 520 12.37 21.81 14.08
N ALA A 521 11.10 21.51 13.81
CA ALA A 521 10.24 20.73 14.72
C ALA A 521 10.74 19.29 14.94
N LEU A 522 11.45 18.71 13.99
CA LEU A 522 12.05 17.39 14.08
C LEU A 522 13.49 17.41 14.55
N SER A 523 14.10 18.60 14.78
CA SER A 523 15.49 18.71 15.20
C SER A 523 15.72 18.03 16.56
N GLY A 524 16.87 17.35 16.71
CA GLY A 524 17.21 16.58 17.91
C GLY A 524 16.36 15.31 18.14
N GLY A 525 15.34 15.07 17.30
CA GLY A 525 14.52 13.87 17.36
C GLY A 525 15.03 12.75 16.46
N PRO A 526 14.50 11.51 16.63
CA PRO A 526 14.95 10.35 15.88
C PRO A 526 14.37 10.25 14.46
N TYR A 527 13.48 11.14 14.07
CA TYR A 527 12.75 11.09 12.79
C TYR A 527 13.09 12.27 11.89
N GLU A 528 12.85 12.07 10.61
CA GLU A 528 12.88 13.09 9.56
C GLU A 528 11.71 12.93 8.59
N LEU A 529 11.35 14.00 7.89
CA LEU A 529 10.48 13.94 6.71
C LEU A 529 11.35 13.60 5.50
N PRO A 530 11.23 12.40 4.90
CA PRO A 530 12.12 11.96 3.82
C PRO A 530 11.71 12.53 2.44
N TYR A 531 11.08 13.68 2.42
CA TYR A 531 10.68 14.38 1.20
C TYR A 531 11.57 15.59 1.00
N GLU A 532 12.43 15.50 0.00
CA GLU A 532 13.36 16.55 -0.44
C GLU A 532 12.97 16.95 -1.87
N PRO A 533 12.09 17.96 -2.05
CA PRO A 533 11.64 18.36 -3.39
C PRO A 533 12.82 18.87 -4.19
N LEU A 534 13.02 18.30 -5.37
CA LEU A 534 14.14 18.63 -6.24
C LEU A 534 14.10 20.11 -6.66
N GLY A 535 15.18 20.83 -6.50
CA GLY A 535 15.30 22.25 -6.85
C GLY A 535 14.54 23.21 -5.92
N ALA A 536 14.01 22.76 -4.78
CA ALA A 536 13.26 23.61 -3.86
C ALA A 536 14.15 24.28 -2.81
N ALA A 537 13.78 25.51 -2.44
CA ALA A 537 14.38 26.21 -1.30
C ALA A 537 13.76 25.74 0.04
N PRO A 538 14.48 25.85 1.18
CA PRO A 538 13.96 25.49 2.50
C PRO A 538 12.66 26.21 2.89
N GLY A 539 12.45 27.41 2.39
CA GLY A 539 11.25 28.23 2.61
C GLY A 539 10.04 27.84 1.77
N LEU A 540 10.12 26.79 0.93
CA LEU A 540 8.95 26.29 0.19
C LEU A 540 7.95 25.64 1.15
N SER A 541 6.66 25.92 0.94
CA SER A 541 5.57 25.26 1.66
C SER A 541 5.50 23.76 1.30
N VAL A 542 5.35 22.90 2.31
CA VAL A 542 5.21 21.45 2.13
C VAL A 542 3.92 21.14 1.36
N ILE A 543 2.80 21.78 1.70
CA ILE A 543 1.52 21.61 1.03
C ILE A 543 1.62 22.04 -0.44
N ALA A 544 2.24 23.18 -0.73
CA ALA A 544 2.42 23.65 -2.09
C ALA A 544 3.28 22.69 -2.94
N ALA A 545 4.34 22.13 -2.35
CA ALA A 545 5.21 21.15 -3.02
C ALA A 545 4.45 19.86 -3.39
N LEU A 546 3.62 19.37 -2.48
CA LEU A 546 2.79 18.16 -2.70
C LEU A 546 1.69 18.42 -3.75
N ASP A 547 1.00 19.56 -3.67
CA ASP A 547 -0.04 19.91 -4.66
C ASP A 547 0.56 20.14 -6.04
N ALA A 548 1.73 20.75 -6.13
CA ALA A 548 2.48 20.90 -7.39
C ALA A 548 3.02 19.56 -7.93
N GLY A 549 3.14 18.53 -7.08
CA GLY A 549 3.71 17.25 -7.44
C GLY A 549 5.21 17.31 -7.70
N LEU A 550 5.96 18.09 -6.90
CA LEU A 550 7.39 18.22 -7.10
C LEU A 550 8.09 16.87 -6.84
N PRO A 551 8.97 16.43 -7.75
CA PRO A 551 9.71 15.18 -7.57
C PRO A 551 10.67 15.29 -6.36
N ALA A 552 10.95 14.15 -5.75
CA ALA A 552 11.93 14.06 -4.67
C ALA A 552 13.32 13.71 -5.22
N LEU A 553 14.35 14.19 -4.54
CA LEU A 553 15.73 13.78 -4.82
C LEU A 553 15.98 12.35 -4.33
N ARG A 554 15.42 11.97 -3.17
CA ARG A 554 15.55 10.60 -2.65
C ARG A 554 14.89 9.58 -3.54
N GLU A 555 15.65 8.56 -3.89
CA GLU A 555 15.23 7.35 -4.55
C GLU A 555 15.00 6.22 -3.54
N PRO A 556 14.51 5.10 -4.02
CA PRO A 556 13.13 4.71 -3.95
C PRO A 556 12.86 3.98 -2.66
N SER A 557 11.60 3.91 -2.32
CA SER A 557 11.02 3.07 -1.30
C SER A 557 11.63 3.13 0.12
N PRO A 558 10.82 3.45 1.06
CA PRO A 558 9.39 3.71 0.95
C PRO A 558 9.03 5.19 0.79
N ALA A 559 9.89 5.98 0.18
CA ALA A 559 9.93 7.44 0.33
C ALA A 559 9.48 8.24 -0.90
N ARG A 560 8.73 7.66 -1.85
CA ARG A 560 8.09 8.48 -2.89
C ARG A 560 7.12 9.46 -2.21
N PRO A 561 7.07 10.74 -2.60
CA PRO A 561 6.22 11.73 -1.92
C PRO A 561 4.76 11.30 -1.77
N ARG A 562 4.17 10.69 -2.80
CA ARG A 562 2.79 10.17 -2.76
C ARG A 562 2.58 9.06 -1.74
N ASP A 563 3.60 8.23 -1.50
CA ASP A 563 3.55 7.08 -0.60
C ASP A 563 3.74 7.48 0.87
N LEU A 564 4.21 8.72 1.10
CA LEU A 564 4.28 9.31 2.44
C LEU A 564 2.93 9.86 2.91
N ILE A 565 1.97 10.10 1.99
CA ILE A 565 0.68 10.69 2.31
C ILE A 565 -0.22 9.64 2.96
N LEU A 566 -0.45 9.75 4.26
CA LEU A 566 -1.37 8.91 5.02
C LEU A 566 -2.80 9.46 4.99
N GLY A 567 -2.93 10.79 4.89
CA GLY A 567 -4.22 11.46 4.77
C GLY A 567 -4.09 12.89 4.28
N ALA A 568 -5.19 13.42 3.76
CA ALA A 568 -5.28 14.77 3.26
C ALA A 568 -6.69 15.33 3.48
N ASP A 569 -6.79 16.63 3.69
CA ASP A 569 -8.07 17.35 3.74
C ASP A 569 -8.11 18.39 2.61
N LEU A 570 -9.21 18.39 1.85
CA LEU A 570 -9.41 19.23 0.66
C LEU A 570 -10.62 20.12 0.86
N ASP A 571 -10.46 21.42 0.59
CA ASP A 571 -11.57 22.36 0.40
C ASP A 571 -11.96 22.34 -1.09
N ARG A 572 -13.16 21.84 -1.41
CA ARG A 572 -13.65 21.77 -2.80
C ARG A 572 -14.28 23.08 -3.26
N ASN A 573 -15.15 23.62 -2.41
CA ASN A 573 -15.85 24.86 -2.66
C ASN A 573 -15.83 25.74 -1.40
N PRO A 574 -15.79 27.08 -1.54
CA PRO A 574 -15.87 27.97 -0.40
C PRO A 574 -17.17 27.75 0.40
N GLY A 575 -17.03 27.58 1.71
CA GLY A 575 -18.20 27.41 2.62
C GLY A 575 -18.68 25.96 2.78
N GLU A 576 -18.20 25.01 1.97
CA GLU A 576 -18.48 23.60 2.16
C GLU A 576 -17.54 22.95 3.19
N PRO A 577 -17.95 21.87 3.85
CA PRO A 577 -17.04 21.09 4.69
C PRO A 577 -15.87 20.51 3.89
N ALA A 578 -14.68 20.54 4.48
CA ALA A 578 -13.50 19.91 3.87
C ALA A 578 -13.72 18.39 3.73
N VAL A 579 -13.29 17.83 2.60
CA VAL A 579 -13.29 16.39 2.34
C VAL A 579 -12.03 15.78 2.92
N SER A 580 -12.18 14.79 3.79
CA SER A 580 -11.08 14.02 4.36
C SER A 580 -10.82 12.75 3.55
N LEU A 581 -9.58 12.57 3.10
CA LEU A 581 -9.10 11.41 2.35
C LEU A 581 -8.05 10.67 3.20
N GLY A 582 -8.23 9.37 3.45
CA GLY A 582 -7.36 8.59 4.32
C GLY A 582 -7.43 9.03 5.79
N GLY A 583 -6.43 8.65 6.57
CA GLY A 583 -6.42 8.84 8.02
C GLY A 583 -5.04 9.17 8.60
N SER A 584 -4.78 8.65 9.80
CA SER A 584 -3.49 8.76 10.51
C SER A 584 -2.83 7.39 10.72
N CYS A 585 -3.40 6.33 10.20
CA CYS A 585 -2.86 4.98 10.31
C CYS A 585 -1.80 4.74 9.24
N ALA A 586 -0.73 4.05 9.62
CA ALA A 586 0.34 3.67 8.68
C ALA A 586 -0.16 2.68 7.62
N LYS A 587 -1.16 1.86 7.97
CA LYS A 587 -1.80 0.88 7.11
C LYS A 587 -3.29 1.18 7.02
N ASP A 588 -3.80 1.39 5.82
CA ASP A 588 -5.19 1.75 5.55
C ASP A 588 -5.52 1.39 4.11
N VAL A 589 -6.38 0.40 3.92
CA VAL A 589 -6.88 -0.06 2.61
C VAL A 589 -8.39 0.04 2.53
N ALA A 590 -9.00 0.87 3.38
CA ALA A 590 -10.45 1.04 3.42
C ALA A 590 -10.96 1.90 2.26
N GLY A 591 -11.52 1.28 1.24
CA GLY A 591 -12.05 1.95 0.07
C GLY A 591 -10.96 2.35 -0.94
N TYR A 592 -11.29 3.28 -1.86
CA TYR A 592 -10.33 3.71 -2.88
C TYR A 592 -9.21 4.58 -2.32
N GLU A 593 -7.99 4.38 -2.81
CA GLU A 593 -6.77 5.14 -2.44
C GLU A 593 -6.77 6.59 -2.95
N LEU A 594 -7.82 7.35 -2.59
CA LEU A 594 -8.03 8.73 -3.06
C LEU A 594 -6.93 9.69 -2.59
N ARG A 595 -6.33 9.44 -1.41
CA ARG A 595 -5.31 10.30 -0.80
C ARG A 595 -4.06 10.46 -1.68
N LYS A 596 -3.69 9.43 -2.44
CA LYS A 596 -2.52 9.51 -3.32
C LYS A 596 -2.74 10.40 -4.55
N LEU A 597 -4.00 10.69 -4.91
CA LEU A 597 -4.32 11.57 -6.03
C LEU A 597 -4.01 13.05 -5.74
N VAL A 598 -3.86 13.44 -4.46
CA VAL A 598 -3.58 14.83 -4.10
C VAL A 598 -2.16 15.25 -4.49
N TYR A 599 -1.23 14.30 -4.59
CA TYR A 599 0.12 14.56 -5.09
C TYR A 599 0.08 14.96 -6.56
N GLY A 600 0.43 16.19 -6.85
CA GLY A 600 0.32 16.78 -8.19
C GLY A 600 -1.13 17.12 -8.60
N GLY A 601 -2.03 17.26 -7.63
CA GLY A 601 -3.42 17.67 -7.84
C GLY A 601 -3.56 19.04 -8.49
N ARG A 602 -2.67 19.98 -8.17
CA ARG A 602 -2.63 21.35 -8.70
C ARG A 602 -3.98 22.05 -8.58
N GLY A 603 -4.61 21.91 -7.42
CA GLY A 603 -5.93 22.49 -7.15
C GLY A 603 -7.07 21.89 -7.96
N ARG A 604 -6.85 20.87 -8.81
CA ARG A 604 -7.90 20.29 -9.67
C ARG A 604 -8.93 19.46 -8.92
N LEU A 605 -8.53 18.90 -7.77
CA LEU A 605 -9.38 18.11 -6.90
C LEU A 605 -9.99 18.95 -5.77
N GLY A 606 -9.54 20.18 -5.60
CA GLY A 606 -9.81 21.11 -4.52
C GLY A 606 -8.54 21.71 -3.96
N THR A 607 -8.64 22.65 -3.04
CA THR A 607 -7.47 23.25 -2.36
C THR A 607 -7.02 22.33 -1.23
N LEU A 608 -5.76 21.91 -1.28
CA LEU A 608 -5.15 21.08 -0.25
C LEU A 608 -4.94 21.92 1.02
N ARG A 609 -5.70 21.60 2.08
CA ARG A 609 -5.73 22.34 3.34
C ARG A 609 -4.81 21.75 4.40
N ALA A 610 -4.82 20.41 4.50
CA ALA A 610 -4.02 19.70 5.49
C ALA A 610 -3.49 18.39 4.91
N VAL A 611 -2.34 17.96 5.42
CA VAL A 611 -1.76 16.66 5.08
C VAL A 611 -1.23 15.96 6.33
N ARG A 612 -1.29 14.65 6.29
CA ARG A 612 -0.69 13.74 7.28
C ARG A 612 0.37 12.93 6.57
N LEU A 613 1.63 13.13 6.96
CA LEU A 613 2.79 12.53 6.29
C LEU A 613 3.53 11.58 7.21
N ARG A 614 3.91 10.43 6.65
CA ARG A 614 4.77 9.46 7.32
C ARG A 614 6.18 10.01 7.47
N LEU A 615 6.74 9.83 8.67
CA LEU A 615 8.13 10.09 8.98
C LEU A 615 8.95 8.79 8.87
N LEU A 616 10.23 8.92 8.56
CA LEU A 616 11.19 7.83 8.62
C LEU A 616 12.26 8.10 9.67
N PRO A 617 12.89 7.05 10.22
CA PRO A 617 14.04 7.23 11.09
C PRO A 617 15.14 8.00 10.39
N ARG A 618 15.76 8.91 11.16
CA ARG A 618 16.94 9.63 10.69
C ARG A 618 18.11 8.66 10.48
N PRO A 619 18.87 8.78 9.39
CA PRO A 619 20.08 7.98 9.21
C PRO A 619 21.10 8.31 10.33
N THR A 620 21.85 7.29 10.77
CA THR A 620 22.94 7.45 11.75
C THR A 620 24.23 7.93 11.11
N ASP A 621 24.42 7.63 9.83
CA ASP A 621 25.51 8.15 9.00
C ASP A 621 24.97 8.51 7.61
N SER A 622 25.34 9.68 7.12
CA SER A 622 24.94 10.20 5.81
C SER A 622 26.11 10.94 5.19
N ARG A 623 26.49 10.54 3.98
CA ARG A 623 27.62 11.10 3.24
C ARG A 623 27.20 11.56 1.86
N LEU A 624 27.58 12.77 1.50
CA LEU A 624 27.56 13.25 0.13
C LEU A 624 28.83 12.80 -0.57
N ILE A 625 28.67 12.23 -1.77
CA ILE A 625 29.75 11.64 -2.56
C ILE A 625 29.73 12.31 -3.92
N ARG A 626 30.85 12.87 -4.33
CA ARG A 626 31.01 13.51 -5.63
C ARG A 626 32.30 13.07 -6.30
N GLY A 627 32.19 12.63 -7.55
CA GLY A 627 33.32 12.40 -8.43
C GLY A 627 33.85 13.69 -9.04
N PRO A 628 35.05 13.66 -9.67
CA PRO A 628 35.61 14.79 -10.37
C PRO A 628 34.76 15.20 -11.58
N GLU A 629 34.97 16.40 -12.07
CA GLU A 629 34.41 16.85 -13.35
C GLU A 629 35.01 16.10 -14.53
N MET A 630 34.18 15.64 -15.44
CA MET A 630 34.56 14.80 -16.59
C MET A 630 33.57 14.96 -17.74
N PRO A 631 33.90 14.43 -18.94
CA PRO A 631 32.90 14.33 -20.02
C PRO A 631 31.66 13.52 -19.62
N ILE A 632 30.50 13.89 -20.18
CA ILE A 632 29.18 13.28 -19.84
C ILE A 632 29.22 11.75 -20.00
N ASP A 633 29.76 11.24 -21.13
CA ASP A 633 29.83 9.80 -21.38
C ASP A 633 30.63 9.05 -20.34
N THR A 634 31.76 9.66 -19.89
CA THR A 634 32.62 9.08 -18.84
C THR A 634 31.89 9.07 -17.49
N ALA A 635 31.17 10.14 -17.17
CA ALA A 635 30.36 10.22 -15.95
C ALA A 635 29.21 9.20 -15.96
N GLU A 636 28.55 8.98 -17.09
CA GLU A 636 27.51 7.95 -17.24
C GLU A 636 28.09 6.52 -17.04
N MET A 637 29.24 6.23 -17.65
CA MET A 637 29.90 4.93 -17.47
C MET A 637 30.32 4.70 -16.00
N LEU A 638 30.91 5.72 -15.37
CA LEU A 638 31.31 5.65 -13.96
C LEU A 638 30.09 5.47 -13.04
N CYS A 639 29.01 6.19 -13.30
CA CYS A 639 27.77 6.08 -12.54
C CYS A 639 27.15 4.68 -12.66
N ALA A 640 27.15 4.09 -13.87
CA ALA A 640 26.70 2.73 -14.10
C ALA A 640 27.56 1.70 -13.34
N LEU A 641 28.88 1.87 -13.35
CA LEU A 641 29.81 1.03 -12.62
C LEU A 641 29.58 1.11 -11.09
N VAL A 642 29.48 2.30 -10.53
CA VAL A 642 29.23 2.53 -9.09
C VAL A 642 27.90 1.88 -8.66
N ARG A 643 26.89 1.92 -9.52
CA ARG A 643 25.58 1.29 -9.26
C ARG A 643 25.68 -0.23 -9.09
N THR A 644 26.65 -0.90 -9.74
CA THR A 644 26.83 -2.35 -9.58
C THR A 644 27.36 -2.75 -8.20
N ALA A 645 27.93 -1.81 -7.45
CA ALA A 645 28.56 -2.08 -6.15
C ALA A 645 27.58 -2.25 -4.99
N ASP A 646 26.26 -2.11 -5.24
CA ASP A 646 25.18 -2.24 -4.25
C ASP A 646 25.43 -1.45 -2.95
N LEU A 647 25.82 -0.19 -3.11
CA LEU A 647 26.06 0.72 -2.00
C LEU A 647 24.75 1.35 -1.52
N PRO A 648 24.64 1.78 -0.24
CA PRO A 648 23.40 2.30 0.36
C PRO A 648 23.07 3.71 -0.11
N PHE A 649 23.05 3.94 -1.41
CA PHE A 649 22.67 5.24 -1.96
C PHE A 649 21.17 5.50 -1.83
N CYS A 650 20.82 6.64 -1.23
CA CYS A 650 19.45 7.14 -1.29
C CYS A 650 19.15 7.88 -2.59
N TYR A 651 20.17 8.35 -3.28
CA TYR A 651 20.19 8.71 -4.70
C TYR A 651 21.61 8.58 -5.27
N LEU A 652 21.71 8.35 -6.57
CA LEU A 652 22.93 8.35 -7.35
C LEU A 652 22.60 8.83 -8.76
N GLY A 653 23.45 9.66 -9.35
CA GLY A 653 23.22 10.16 -10.69
C GLY A 653 24.36 10.97 -11.26
N VAL A 654 24.15 11.51 -12.45
CA VAL A 654 25.08 12.39 -13.15
C VAL A 654 24.54 13.81 -13.10
N LEU A 655 25.30 14.70 -12.45
CA LEU A 655 25.05 16.14 -12.43
C LEU A 655 25.83 16.79 -13.57
N VAL A 656 25.12 17.43 -14.49
CA VAL A 656 25.71 18.19 -15.60
C VAL A 656 25.60 19.67 -15.27
N THR A 657 26.72 20.37 -15.35
CA THR A 657 26.79 21.83 -15.11
C THR A 657 26.42 22.61 -16.36
N ALA A 658 26.11 23.88 -16.19
CA ALA A 658 25.83 24.78 -17.33
C ALA A 658 27.05 24.97 -18.25
N SER A 659 28.27 24.69 -17.79
CA SER A 659 29.51 24.71 -18.58
C SER A 659 29.68 23.47 -19.47
N GLY A 660 28.82 22.42 -19.31
CA GLY A 660 28.90 21.17 -20.10
C GLY A 660 29.78 20.11 -19.49
N SER A 661 30.42 20.34 -18.34
CA SER A 661 31.08 19.28 -17.56
C SER A 661 30.07 18.47 -16.76
N ALA A 662 30.39 17.22 -16.44
CA ALA A 662 29.55 16.31 -15.66
C ALA A 662 30.32 15.70 -14.48
N SER A 663 29.63 15.39 -13.41
CA SER A 663 30.18 14.61 -12.29
C SER A 663 29.18 13.58 -11.79
N VAL A 664 29.67 12.42 -11.35
CA VAL A 664 28.86 11.46 -10.61
C VAL A 664 28.63 12.02 -9.22
N THR A 665 27.39 12.08 -8.78
CA THR A 665 27.04 12.56 -7.45
C THR A 665 25.97 11.69 -6.82
N GLY A 666 26.04 11.54 -5.51
CA GLY A 666 25.07 10.73 -4.77
C GLY A 666 25.14 10.98 -3.26
N ARG A 667 24.16 10.49 -2.56
CA ARG A 667 24.14 10.45 -1.10
C ARG A 667 23.92 9.01 -0.64
N ALA A 668 24.86 8.54 0.21
CA ALA A 668 24.74 7.24 0.87
C ALA A 668 24.29 7.44 2.33
N GLU A 669 23.44 6.54 2.82
CA GLU A 669 22.84 6.62 4.17
C GLU A 669 22.73 5.24 4.81
N LEU A 670 23.01 5.17 6.14
CA LEU A 670 22.76 3.98 6.97
C LEU A 670 21.96 4.34 8.23
N ARG A 671 21.12 3.43 8.69
CA ARG A 671 20.28 3.56 9.90
C ARG A 671 20.67 2.57 11.00
N GLY A 672 21.94 2.54 11.40
CA GLY A 672 22.40 1.67 12.47
C GLY A 672 23.85 1.25 12.41
N GLY A 673 24.64 1.88 11.57
CA GLY A 673 26.08 1.63 11.37
C GLY A 673 26.81 2.84 10.87
N THR A 674 28.04 2.65 10.34
CA THR A 674 28.85 3.65 9.66
C THR A 674 29.05 3.26 8.18
N LEU A 675 29.32 4.25 7.34
CA LEU A 675 29.54 4.06 5.90
C LEU A 675 31.00 3.69 5.54
N ASP A 676 31.89 3.56 6.51
CA ASP A 676 33.34 3.41 6.24
C ASP A 676 33.66 2.20 5.35
N ARG A 677 33.03 1.04 5.60
CA ARG A 677 33.18 -0.15 4.74
C ARG A 677 32.70 0.11 3.31
N HIS A 678 31.55 0.78 3.17
CA HIS A 678 30.93 1.08 1.87
C HIS A 678 31.77 2.07 1.06
N LEU A 679 32.40 3.05 1.72
CA LEU A 679 33.34 3.95 1.08
C LEU A 679 34.60 3.22 0.62
N GLY A 680 35.07 2.20 1.37
CA GLY A 680 36.14 1.30 0.93
C GLY A 680 35.76 0.49 -0.32
N ILE A 681 34.52 0.01 -0.40
CA ILE A 681 34.01 -0.67 -1.61
C ILE A 681 33.94 0.30 -2.79
N LEU A 682 33.42 1.53 -2.60
CA LEU A 682 33.38 2.56 -3.64
C LEU A 682 34.78 2.83 -4.21
N GLN A 683 35.78 2.99 -3.35
CA GLN A 683 37.17 3.18 -3.76
C GLN A 683 37.75 1.96 -4.50
N SER A 684 37.35 0.74 -4.12
CA SER A 684 37.82 -0.49 -4.79
C SER A 684 37.22 -0.69 -6.18
N VAL A 685 35.97 -0.24 -6.39
CA VAL A 685 35.28 -0.30 -7.68
C VAL A 685 35.85 0.73 -8.67
N SER A 686 36.30 1.86 -8.19
CA SER A 686 36.87 2.94 -9.01
C SER A 686 38.15 3.50 -8.38
N PRO A 687 39.27 2.75 -8.40
CA PRO A 687 40.47 3.06 -7.62
C PRO A 687 41.14 4.39 -8.02
N GLN A 688 40.98 4.80 -9.28
CA GLN A 688 41.60 6.03 -9.81
C GLN A 688 40.71 7.26 -9.69
N THR A 689 39.47 7.13 -9.17
CA THR A 689 38.58 8.26 -9.05
C THR A 689 38.78 8.97 -7.71
N PRO A 690 39.20 10.25 -7.70
CA PRO A 690 39.31 11.01 -6.48
C PRO A 690 37.90 11.43 -6.00
N TRP A 691 37.32 10.64 -5.11
CA TRP A 691 36.01 10.91 -4.55
C TRP A 691 36.11 12.00 -3.47
N ASP A 692 35.33 13.06 -3.62
CA ASP A 692 35.04 13.99 -2.55
C ASP A 692 33.88 13.44 -1.70
N VAL A 693 34.18 13.20 -0.43
CA VAL A 693 33.20 12.61 0.52
C VAL A 693 33.05 13.56 1.69
N THR A 694 31.85 14.13 1.82
CA THR A 694 31.56 15.12 2.86
C THR A 694 30.33 14.77 3.66
N THR A 695 30.29 15.19 4.93
CA THR A 695 29.05 15.25 5.70
C THR A 695 28.32 16.53 5.35
N GLY A 696 27.07 16.43 4.90
CA GLY A 696 26.27 17.60 4.56
C GLY A 696 24.80 17.38 4.80
N ASP A 697 24.08 18.43 5.09
CA ASP A 697 22.63 18.39 5.11
C ASP A 697 22.08 18.47 3.68
N ARG A 698 20.77 18.16 3.54
CA ARG A 698 20.07 18.15 2.25
C ARG A 698 20.10 19.50 1.50
N TRP A 699 20.21 20.62 2.23
CA TRP A 699 20.18 21.95 1.63
C TRP A 699 21.55 22.40 1.11
N THR A 700 22.61 21.73 1.56
CA THR A 700 23.99 21.92 1.06
C THR A 700 24.33 20.97 -0.08
N ASP A 701 23.44 20.07 -0.42
CA ASP A 701 23.59 19.08 -1.49
C ASP A 701 23.86 19.73 -2.85
N PRO A 702 24.89 19.28 -3.59
CA PRO A 702 25.26 19.87 -4.89
C PRO A 702 24.14 19.81 -5.92
N VAL A 703 23.32 18.73 -5.94
CA VAL A 703 22.19 18.57 -6.85
C VAL A 703 21.11 19.58 -6.51
N MET A 704 20.79 19.71 -5.22
CA MET A 704 19.80 20.68 -4.75
C MET A 704 20.23 22.11 -5.09
N ARG A 705 21.52 22.46 -4.88
CA ARG A 705 22.03 23.79 -5.24
C ARG A 705 22.02 24.04 -6.73
N ALA A 706 22.45 23.07 -7.54
CA ALA A 706 22.51 23.24 -9.00
C ALA A 706 21.14 23.41 -9.65
N LEU A 707 20.12 22.80 -9.04
CA LEU A 707 18.74 22.86 -9.48
C LEU A 707 17.86 23.81 -8.64
N ALA A 708 18.40 24.37 -7.53
CA ALA A 708 17.72 25.36 -6.71
C ALA A 708 17.62 26.70 -7.43
N ASP A 709 16.56 27.45 -7.16
CA ASP A 709 16.03 28.39 -8.12
C ASP A 709 15.99 29.85 -7.73
N ASP A 710 16.03 30.66 -8.81
CA ASP A 710 15.67 32.05 -8.94
C ASP A 710 14.23 32.27 -9.48
N GLY A 711 13.32 31.28 -9.40
CA GLY A 711 11.90 31.41 -9.78
C GLY A 711 11.48 30.67 -11.07
N THR A 712 12.37 29.92 -11.74
CA THR A 712 12.00 29.16 -12.95
C THR A 712 11.50 27.75 -12.64
N SER A 713 10.58 27.22 -13.44
CA SER A 713 10.00 25.87 -13.25
C SER A 713 11.03 24.76 -13.52
N LEU A 714 11.00 23.71 -12.70
CA LEU A 714 11.74 22.49 -12.96
C LEU A 714 11.03 21.67 -14.05
N ALA A 715 11.77 21.23 -15.06
CA ALA A 715 11.29 20.34 -16.11
C ALA A 715 12.00 18.98 -16.04
N GLY A 716 11.32 17.93 -16.47
CA GLY A 716 11.89 16.58 -16.48
C GLY A 716 11.36 15.75 -17.66
N ALA A 717 12.16 14.83 -18.17
CA ALA A 717 11.79 13.89 -19.21
C ALA A 717 12.18 12.46 -18.83
N PRO A 718 11.44 11.44 -19.31
CA PRO A 718 11.86 10.06 -19.16
C PRO A 718 13.25 9.87 -19.78
N ALA A 719 14.10 9.17 -19.06
CA ALA A 719 15.42 8.77 -19.52
C ALA A 719 15.38 7.27 -19.85
N GLY A 720 15.79 6.92 -21.05
CA GLY A 720 15.93 5.52 -21.49
C GLY A 720 16.51 5.48 -22.91
N SER A 721 17.62 4.79 -23.08
CA SER A 721 18.31 4.58 -24.36
C SER A 721 19.21 5.75 -24.85
N PRO A 722 19.85 5.64 -26.02
CA PRO A 722 20.82 6.62 -26.59
C PRO A 722 20.33 8.07 -26.68
N ARG A 723 19.06 8.32 -26.47
CA ARG A 723 18.48 9.68 -26.42
C ARG A 723 18.83 10.46 -25.14
N GLN A 724 19.27 9.79 -24.06
CA GLN A 724 19.62 10.40 -22.78
C GLN A 724 20.83 11.29 -22.86
N THR A 725 21.93 10.75 -23.35
CA THR A 725 23.17 11.49 -23.55
C THR A 725 22.98 12.65 -24.50
N ALA A 726 22.20 12.46 -25.57
CA ALA A 726 21.84 13.53 -26.48
C ALA A 726 21.04 14.65 -25.80
N LEU A 727 20.11 14.31 -24.91
CA LEU A 727 19.34 15.29 -24.14
C LEU A 727 20.23 16.07 -23.16
N LEU A 728 21.10 15.39 -22.41
CA LEU A 728 22.04 16.03 -21.48
C LEU A 728 22.99 16.98 -22.23
N ARG A 729 23.55 16.57 -23.38
CA ARG A 729 24.41 17.42 -24.20
C ARG A 729 23.66 18.66 -24.75
N ASN A 730 22.41 18.49 -25.17
CA ASN A 730 21.59 19.61 -25.65
C ASN A 730 21.28 20.61 -24.53
N LEU A 731 20.99 20.13 -23.32
CA LEU A 731 20.74 20.98 -22.15
C LEU A 731 21.99 21.74 -21.74
N ALA A 732 23.15 21.05 -21.68
CA ALA A 732 24.44 21.67 -21.42
C ALA A 732 24.83 22.69 -22.49
N GLY A 733 24.66 22.38 -23.78
CA GLY A 733 24.90 23.31 -24.90
C GLY A 733 24.00 24.55 -24.86
N GLY A 734 22.83 24.46 -24.20
CA GLY A 734 21.96 25.60 -23.91
C GLY A 734 22.26 26.34 -22.62
N GLY A 735 23.40 26.06 -21.94
CA GLY A 735 23.80 26.71 -20.70
C GLY A 735 22.92 26.33 -19.48
N ARG A 736 22.32 25.13 -19.47
CA ARG A 736 21.40 24.66 -18.41
C ARG A 736 22.03 23.57 -17.58
N ALA A 737 21.93 23.66 -16.24
CA ALA A 737 22.25 22.57 -15.35
C ALA A 737 21.17 21.47 -15.46
N ALA A 738 21.60 20.21 -15.44
CA ALA A 738 20.71 19.06 -15.48
C ALA A 738 21.21 17.95 -14.54
N PHE A 739 20.30 17.18 -13.99
CA PHE A 739 20.61 16.00 -13.18
C PHE A 739 19.89 14.78 -13.76
N MET A 740 20.62 13.72 -14.00
CA MET A 740 20.09 12.43 -14.40
C MET A 740 20.18 11.47 -13.23
N SER A 741 19.03 11.11 -12.66
CA SER A 741 18.93 10.10 -11.63
C SER A 741 18.96 8.70 -12.25
N THR A 742 19.78 7.80 -11.68
CA THR A 742 19.84 6.41 -12.11
C THR A 742 18.66 5.57 -11.62
N GLY A 743 18.07 5.90 -10.49
CA GLY A 743 16.94 5.16 -9.93
C GLY A 743 15.59 5.57 -10.53
N HIS A 744 15.43 6.84 -10.89
CA HIS A 744 14.22 7.32 -11.56
C HIS A 744 14.30 7.20 -13.08
N ARG A 745 15.47 6.97 -13.64
CA ARG A 745 15.76 7.04 -15.08
C ARG A 745 15.19 8.30 -15.71
N ARG A 746 15.47 9.45 -15.08
CA ARG A 746 14.98 10.76 -15.52
C ARG A 746 16.08 11.76 -15.57
N VAL A 747 15.95 12.63 -16.54
CA VAL A 747 16.76 13.84 -16.64
C VAL A 747 15.91 15.00 -16.16
N TRP A 748 16.44 15.75 -15.20
CA TRP A 748 15.83 16.93 -14.64
C TRP A 748 16.65 18.15 -15.06
N TRP A 749 16.00 19.22 -15.46
CA TRP A 749 16.68 20.47 -15.83
C TRP A 749 15.81 21.67 -15.50
N ARG A 750 16.42 22.87 -15.52
CA ARG A 750 15.68 24.12 -15.47
C ARG A 750 15.09 24.45 -16.82
N GLY A 751 13.85 24.91 -16.86
CA GLY A 751 13.17 25.40 -18.04
C GLY A 751 11.69 25.08 -18.06
N GLU A 752 11.01 25.49 -19.14
CA GLU A 752 9.61 25.18 -19.32
C GLU A 752 9.38 23.69 -19.51
N PRO A 753 8.35 23.11 -18.87
CA PRO A 753 7.97 21.72 -19.10
C PRO A 753 7.50 21.55 -20.55
N PRO A 754 7.71 20.38 -21.17
CA PRO A 754 7.12 20.08 -22.46
C PRO A 754 5.59 20.22 -22.37
N SER A 755 4.96 20.70 -23.44
CA SER A 755 3.52 20.89 -23.50
C SER A 755 2.79 19.58 -23.18
N PRO A 756 1.75 19.59 -22.34
CA PRO A 756 1.07 18.38 -21.92
C PRO A 756 0.45 17.66 -23.11
N SER A 757 0.80 16.37 -23.27
CA SER A 757 0.15 15.49 -24.25
C SER A 757 -1.37 15.44 -23.96
N ARG A 758 -2.19 15.31 -25.03
CA ARG A 758 -3.66 15.17 -24.91
C ARG A 758 -4.00 14.05 -23.94
N ARG A 759 -4.66 14.39 -22.84
CA ARG A 759 -4.98 13.49 -21.73
C ARG A 759 -6.06 12.50 -22.11
N SER A 760 -6.00 11.30 -21.53
CA SER A 760 -7.06 10.31 -21.66
C SER A 760 -8.38 10.91 -21.13
N GLY A 761 -9.50 10.62 -21.79
CA GLY A 761 -10.84 11.04 -21.34
C GLY A 761 -11.17 10.58 -19.93
N LEU A 762 -10.49 9.54 -19.42
CA LEU A 762 -10.64 9.01 -18.06
C LEU A 762 -10.14 10.01 -16.99
N THR A 763 -8.97 10.62 -17.15
CA THR A 763 -8.47 11.65 -16.22
C THR A 763 -9.45 12.82 -16.10
N GLY A 764 -10.02 13.27 -17.24
CA GLY A 764 -11.05 14.30 -17.26
C GLY A 764 -12.30 13.90 -16.47
N ARG A 765 -12.78 12.67 -16.64
CA ARG A 765 -13.92 12.13 -15.89
C ARG A 765 -13.66 12.07 -14.39
N ILE A 766 -12.46 11.66 -13.96
CA ILE A 766 -12.10 11.63 -12.53
C ILE A 766 -12.07 13.04 -11.94
N ILE A 767 -11.47 14.02 -12.60
CA ILE A 767 -11.47 15.40 -12.12
C ILE A 767 -12.91 15.92 -12.00
N SER A 768 -13.77 15.65 -12.99
CA SER A 768 -15.18 16.02 -12.94
C SER A 768 -15.92 15.33 -11.81
N ALA A 769 -15.62 14.05 -11.53
CA ALA A 769 -16.20 13.29 -10.43
C ALA A 769 -15.91 13.95 -9.05
N PHE A 770 -14.67 14.41 -8.86
CA PHE A 770 -14.30 15.12 -7.61
C PHE A 770 -15.03 16.47 -7.47
N ARG A 771 -15.22 17.21 -8.56
CA ARG A 771 -15.86 18.55 -8.53
C ARG A 771 -17.37 18.47 -8.44
N ALA A 772 -18.01 17.48 -9.05
CA ALA A 772 -19.46 17.36 -9.17
C ALA A 772 -20.11 16.55 -8.04
N ALA A 773 -19.35 15.88 -7.17
CA ALA A 773 -19.93 15.15 -6.05
C ALA A 773 -20.70 16.13 -5.16
N PRO A 774 -22.01 15.95 -4.92
CA PRO A 774 -22.80 16.87 -4.10
C PRO A 774 -22.28 16.90 -2.66
N PRO A 775 -22.53 18.00 -1.92
CA PRO A 775 -22.05 18.20 -0.56
C PRO A 775 -22.61 17.19 0.45
#